data_473132695951d6d4cc5854546a275f61
#
_entry.id   473132695951d6d4cc5854546a275f61
#
_cell.length_a   1.000
_cell.length_b   1.000
_cell.length_c   1.000
_cell.angle_alpha   90.00
_cell.angle_beta   90.00
_cell.angle_gamma   90.00
#
_symmetry.space_group_name_H-M   'P 1'
#
loop_
_entity.id
_entity.type
_entity.pdbx_description
1 polymer ?
#
loop_
_entity_poly.entity_id
_entity_poly.type
_entity_poly.pdbx_seq_one_letter_code
_entity_poly.pdbx_strand_id
1 'polypeptide(L)'
;MGGEDVIQEREFTRGLTTREAEKRIQTYGYNELKHKKNKSAILIFLSQFNDFIVWVLIVATVISGIMGDKADAVTILIIVFVNAILGFVQEFKTEKSLEALQELAAPTCKVIRDGSLKVITSRELTLGDVVVVDAGDRIPADGKFIDASNMVVDESLLTGESVGVSKDTTKDKNQGYMGTIILKGRGIILIDAIGMNTEMGKIANLLDNIEEERSPLKERLNSLGKILVIACLVICAVVTILGIIRGNDITEMFLLGVSLAVAAIPEGLAAIVTVALALGVNRMLKRNALVRRLPAVETLGCTSVICSDKTGTLTQNKMTVKEIFINGRIYELDRELPSNYEMLKKAFVYCNDTNYDYNVSKVEKALMGDPTETALISAFFKDVKEMKNFVEKAKRVYDIPFDSTRKMMTVIMKEDNCETCYMKGAPERVINKCNYILENGRVKPMTMAKKKQICSYIDIMSNKALRCIAAAYKKEDIKKSEDVENNLIFIGVAGSMDPPRPEVKEAVMKCKLAGIKPVMITGDHKNTALAIAKSINICNSDDQGLSGEELEKISDDDLEEAVKKVRVFARVSPNHKLRIVKAFKKNNNIVAMTGDGVNDAPAIKEADIGIAMGISGTDVTKEAAAMILTDDNFATIVSAVEEGRIIYDNIRKFIRYLLSCNLGEVLTMFLASVFYLPNPLTPIQILFVNLATDGLPAIALGVDPPDKDIMMQQPRTKSEGIFARGLWEKIIVRGCLIGVCTLFSFELARLFAMDLATCRTISLCTLVMSQLLHVFECRSERHSIFEIKIFSNPYLLGAVCVSVIMICSILYIPFLKSVFSTVSLNLDQWALVLFFSGIIFLINSVYLYIKSKGKKEYN
;
A
#
# COMPACT_ATOMS: atom_id res chain seq x y z
N MET A 1 -35.27 25.47 -38.18
CA MET A 1 -34.33 24.53 -37.58
C MET A 1 -33.08 25.33 -37.25
N GLY A 2 -32.97 25.92 -36.08
CA GLY A 2 -31.79 26.71 -35.74
C GLY A 2 -31.79 27.34 -34.34
N GLY A 3 -32.90 27.34 -33.63
CA GLY A 3 -32.99 27.99 -32.32
C GLY A 3 -32.96 27.03 -31.14
N GLU A 4 -33.59 25.88 -31.29
CA GLU A 4 -33.63 24.85 -30.21
C GLU A 4 -32.31 24.09 -30.08
N ASP A 5 -31.61 23.80 -31.17
CA ASP A 5 -30.30 23.11 -31.14
C ASP A 5 -29.22 23.99 -30.48
N VAL A 6 -29.23 25.31 -30.69
CA VAL A 6 -28.26 26.25 -30.07
C VAL A 6 -28.54 26.49 -28.61
N ILE A 7 -29.81 26.37 -28.17
CA ILE A 7 -30.16 26.47 -26.75
C ILE A 7 -29.77 25.19 -26.03
N GLN A 8 -29.98 24.00 -26.60
CA GLN A 8 -29.50 22.73 -26.05
C GLN A 8 -27.99 22.67 -25.95
N GLU A 9 -27.23 23.08 -26.98
CA GLU A 9 -25.75 23.12 -26.93
C GLU A 9 -25.23 24.04 -25.83
N ARG A 10 -25.90 25.18 -25.60
CA ARG A 10 -25.52 26.12 -24.52
C ARG A 10 -25.84 25.59 -23.10
N GLU A 11 -26.88 24.79 -22.92
CA GLU A 11 -27.21 24.14 -21.65
C GLU A 11 -26.22 23.00 -21.34
N PHE A 12 -25.80 22.21 -22.30
CA PHE A 12 -24.82 21.16 -22.13
C PHE A 12 -23.43 21.67 -21.79
N THR A 13 -23.02 22.84 -22.29
CA THR A 13 -21.73 23.48 -21.97
C THR A 13 -21.67 24.06 -20.55
N ARG A 14 -22.81 24.33 -19.89
CA ARG A 14 -22.87 24.81 -18.50
C ARG A 14 -23.03 23.71 -17.47
N GLY A 15 -23.62 22.57 -17.84
CA GLY A 15 -23.97 21.49 -16.91
C GLY A 15 -24.95 21.95 -15.81
N LEU A 16 -25.23 21.06 -14.86
CA LEU A 16 -26.08 21.37 -13.71
C LEU A 16 -25.38 22.38 -12.77
N THR A 17 -26.19 23.18 -12.06
CA THR A 17 -25.65 23.94 -10.94
C THR A 17 -25.41 23.01 -9.74
N THR A 18 -24.41 23.30 -8.93
CA THR A 18 -24.10 22.49 -7.71
C THR A 18 -25.35 22.33 -6.84
N ARG A 19 -26.14 23.40 -6.65
CA ARG A 19 -27.38 23.38 -5.85
C ARG A 19 -28.47 22.47 -6.46
N GLU A 20 -28.59 22.44 -7.78
CA GLU A 20 -29.54 21.58 -8.48
C GLU A 20 -29.11 20.10 -8.37
N ALA A 21 -27.80 19.82 -8.49
CA ALA A 21 -27.27 18.47 -8.32
C ALA A 21 -27.52 17.94 -6.90
N GLU A 22 -27.29 18.74 -5.85
CA GLU A 22 -27.59 18.38 -4.45
C GLU A 22 -29.07 18.04 -4.25
N LYS A 23 -29.97 18.84 -4.83
CA LYS A 23 -31.41 18.61 -4.77
C LYS A 23 -31.82 17.31 -5.47
N ARG A 24 -31.21 17.01 -6.62
CA ARG A 24 -31.44 15.75 -7.35
C ARG A 24 -30.90 14.56 -6.59
N ILE A 25 -29.74 14.67 -5.93
CA ILE A 25 -29.20 13.60 -5.07
C ILE A 25 -30.18 13.28 -3.94
N GLN A 26 -30.78 14.31 -3.31
CA GLN A 26 -31.80 14.09 -2.27
C GLN A 26 -33.06 13.40 -2.79
N THR A 27 -33.43 13.62 -4.06
CA THR A 27 -34.63 13.05 -4.68
C THR A 27 -34.40 11.65 -5.23
N TYR A 28 -33.30 11.43 -5.95
CA TYR A 28 -33.01 10.19 -6.69
C TYR A 28 -32.02 9.26 -5.95
N GLY A 29 -31.38 9.73 -4.88
CA GLY A 29 -30.35 9.01 -4.14
C GLY A 29 -28.97 9.16 -4.75
N TYR A 30 -28.00 8.43 -4.16
CA TYR A 30 -26.62 8.37 -4.61
C TYR A 30 -26.44 7.38 -5.76
N ASN A 31 -25.43 7.61 -6.61
CA ASN A 31 -25.01 6.67 -7.63
C ASN A 31 -24.16 5.56 -7.01
N GLU A 32 -24.82 4.59 -6.37
CA GLU A 32 -24.18 3.45 -5.73
C GLU A 32 -24.97 2.16 -5.98
N LEU A 33 -24.26 1.07 -6.21
CA LEU A 33 -24.85 -0.26 -6.22
C LEU A 33 -25.06 -0.67 -4.75
N LYS A 34 -26.26 -1.11 -4.40
CA LYS A 34 -26.54 -1.59 -3.04
C LYS A 34 -25.67 -2.82 -2.75
N HIS A 35 -24.62 -2.65 -2.02
CA HIS A 35 -23.96 -3.73 -1.32
C HIS A 35 -24.85 -4.22 -0.17
N LYS A 36 -24.68 -5.50 0.25
CA LYS A 36 -25.33 -6.03 1.46
C LYS A 36 -25.33 -4.98 2.54
N LYS A 37 -26.51 -4.65 3.08
CA LYS A 37 -26.63 -3.74 4.23
C LYS A 37 -25.66 -4.18 5.30
N ASN A 38 -24.82 -3.26 5.75
CA ASN A 38 -23.98 -3.47 6.91
C ASN A 38 -24.81 -4.06 8.03
N LYS A 39 -24.31 -5.09 8.70
CA LYS A 39 -25.02 -5.72 9.82
C LYS A 39 -25.39 -4.64 10.83
N SER A 40 -26.64 -4.57 11.20
CA SER A 40 -27.05 -3.62 12.24
C SER A 40 -26.30 -3.92 13.54
N ALA A 41 -26.04 -2.90 14.37
CA ALA A 41 -25.38 -3.07 15.67
C ALA A 41 -26.05 -4.18 16.52
N ILE A 42 -27.38 -4.30 16.44
CA ILE A 42 -28.14 -5.35 17.13
C ILE A 42 -27.81 -6.75 16.54
N LEU A 43 -27.67 -6.88 15.23
CA LEU A 43 -27.29 -8.15 14.59
C LEU A 43 -25.86 -8.54 14.94
N ILE A 44 -24.93 -7.59 15.02
CA ILE A 44 -23.55 -7.85 15.47
C ILE A 44 -23.55 -8.30 16.93
N PHE A 45 -24.36 -7.69 17.79
CA PHE A 45 -24.46 -8.11 19.18
C PHE A 45 -25.08 -9.52 19.31
N LEU A 46 -26.16 -9.79 18.59
CA LEU A 46 -26.81 -11.11 18.61
C LEU A 46 -25.93 -12.20 17.99
N SER A 47 -25.07 -11.88 17.02
CA SER A 47 -24.15 -12.85 16.43
C SER A 47 -23.08 -13.34 17.42
N GLN A 48 -22.79 -12.59 18.51
CA GLN A 48 -21.87 -13.02 19.56
C GLN A 48 -22.41 -14.23 20.33
N PHE A 49 -23.73 -14.41 20.39
CA PHE A 49 -24.35 -15.58 21.01
C PHE A 49 -24.41 -16.82 20.11
N ASN A 50 -24.02 -16.71 18.87
CA ASN A 50 -23.99 -17.83 17.90
C ASN A 50 -22.60 -18.49 17.82
N ASP A 51 -21.72 -18.25 18.78
CA ASP A 51 -20.43 -18.90 18.90
C ASP A 51 -20.58 -20.25 19.61
N PHE A 52 -19.80 -21.26 19.14
CA PHE A 52 -19.81 -22.61 19.72
C PHE A 52 -19.49 -22.59 21.23
N ILE A 53 -18.56 -21.74 21.64
CA ILE A 53 -18.12 -21.62 23.03
C ILE A 53 -19.25 -21.09 23.92
N VAL A 54 -19.96 -20.08 23.43
CA VAL A 54 -21.11 -19.48 24.13
C VAL A 54 -22.20 -20.55 24.33
N TRP A 55 -22.45 -21.41 23.35
CA TRP A 55 -23.38 -22.52 23.49
C TRP A 55 -22.92 -23.52 24.58
N VAL A 56 -21.62 -23.85 24.61
CA VAL A 56 -21.07 -24.72 25.65
C VAL A 56 -21.24 -24.11 27.05
N LEU A 57 -21.00 -22.80 27.20
CA LEU A 57 -21.20 -22.09 28.47
C LEU A 57 -22.68 -22.00 28.86
N ILE A 58 -23.59 -21.80 27.91
CA ILE A 58 -25.04 -21.82 28.18
C ILE A 58 -25.48 -23.20 28.67
N VAL A 59 -25.00 -24.27 28.02
CA VAL A 59 -25.29 -25.64 28.46
C VAL A 59 -24.73 -25.89 29.87
N ALA A 60 -23.50 -25.47 30.14
CA ALA A 60 -22.90 -25.55 31.48
C ALA A 60 -23.70 -24.75 32.53
N THR A 61 -24.17 -23.54 32.20
CA THR A 61 -25.03 -22.74 33.05
C THR A 61 -26.35 -23.45 33.42
N VAL A 62 -26.98 -24.08 32.43
CA VAL A 62 -28.23 -24.81 32.62
C VAL A 62 -27.98 -26.05 33.51
N ILE A 63 -26.92 -26.82 33.28
CA ILE A 63 -26.56 -27.98 34.10
C ILE A 63 -26.29 -27.56 35.56
N SER A 64 -25.44 -26.51 35.76
CA SER A 64 -25.13 -25.97 37.10
C SER A 64 -26.40 -25.50 37.84
N GLY A 65 -27.30 -24.80 37.11
CA GLY A 65 -28.56 -24.33 37.69
C GLY A 65 -29.53 -25.48 38.09
N ILE A 66 -29.59 -26.58 37.32
CA ILE A 66 -30.42 -27.75 37.65
C ILE A 66 -29.83 -28.48 38.85
N MET A 67 -28.55 -28.51 39.02
CA MET A 67 -27.87 -29.24 40.11
C MET A 67 -27.84 -28.44 41.42
N GLY A 68 -28.36 -27.21 41.44
CA GLY A 68 -28.55 -26.42 42.64
C GLY A 68 -27.46 -25.36 42.92
N ASP A 69 -26.41 -25.28 42.13
CA ASP A 69 -25.30 -24.32 42.28
C ASP A 69 -25.69 -22.99 41.61
N LYS A 70 -26.62 -22.27 42.22
CA LYS A 70 -27.12 -20.99 41.66
C LYS A 70 -26.05 -19.92 41.56
N ALA A 71 -25.04 -19.92 42.42
CA ALA A 71 -23.96 -18.96 42.42
C ALA A 71 -23.07 -19.13 41.17
N ASP A 72 -22.70 -20.36 40.85
CA ASP A 72 -21.88 -20.68 39.67
C ASP A 72 -22.66 -20.43 38.39
N ALA A 73 -23.93 -20.84 38.31
CA ALA A 73 -24.78 -20.58 37.16
C ALA A 73 -24.93 -19.05 36.85
N VAL A 74 -25.15 -18.23 37.85
CA VAL A 74 -25.23 -16.76 37.72
C VAL A 74 -23.88 -16.19 37.27
N THR A 75 -22.80 -16.71 37.82
CA THR A 75 -21.46 -16.26 37.49
C THR A 75 -21.11 -16.55 36.01
N ILE A 76 -21.38 -17.77 35.52
CA ILE A 76 -21.16 -18.14 34.13
C ILE A 76 -22.02 -17.27 33.19
N LEU A 77 -23.28 -17.00 33.59
CA LEU A 77 -24.17 -16.12 32.80
C LEU A 77 -23.61 -14.68 32.67
N ILE A 78 -23.12 -14.13 33.78
CA ILE A 78 -22.48 -12.79 33.80
C ILE A 78 -21.26 -12.79 32.84
N ILE A 79 -20.45 -13.82 32.86
CA ILE A 79 -19.27 -13.96 31.99
C ILE A 79 -19.69 -14.01 30.53
N VAL A 80 -20.68 -14.83 30.17
CA VAL A 80 -21.21 -14.91 28.80
C VAL A 80 -21.68 -13.52 28.33
N PHE A 81 -22.36 -12.77 29.19
CA PHE A 81 -22.86 -11.45 28.85
C PHE A 81 -21.71 -10.42 28.68
N VAL A 82 -20.73 -10.44 29.58
CA VAL A 82 -19.54 -9.58 29.49
C VAL A 82 -18.73 -9.91 28.23
N ASN A 83 -18.54 -11.18 27.92
CA ASN A 83 -17.85 -11.61 26.69
C ASN A 83 -18.60 -11.16 25.44
N ALA A 84 -19.93 -11.30 25.39
CA ALA A 84 -20.73 -10.81 24.29
C ALA A 84 -20.62 -9.29 24.10
N ILE A 85 -20.56 -8.49 25.19
CA ILE A 85 -20.34 -7.04 25.10
C ILE A 85 -18.96 -6.72 24.53
N LEU A 86 -17.91 -7.39 25.03
CA LEU A 86 -16.55 -7.14 24.57
C LEU A 86 -16.38 -7.53 23.11
N GLY A 87 -16.86 -8.70 22.71
CA GLY A 87 -16.88 -9.16 21.32
C GLY A 87 -17.64 -8.18 20.41
N PHE A 88 -18.80 -7.71 20.84
CA PHE A 88 -19.57 -6.69 20.13
C PHE A 88 -18.79 -5.38 19.95
N VAL A 89 -18.22 -4.84 21.01
CA VAL A 89 -17.43 -3.58 20.92
C VAL A 89 -16.26 -3.73 19.98
N GLN A 90 -15.60 -4.87 19.99
CA GLN A 90 -14.45 -5.19 19.16
C GLN A 90 -14.85 -5.33 17.68
N GLU A 91 -15.91 -6.11 17.37
CA GLU A 91 -16.41 -6.31 16.01
C GLU A 91 -17.00 -5.04 15.43
N PHE A 92 -17.79 -4.29 16.22
CA PHE A 92 -18.37 -3.02 15.80
C PHE A 92 -17.32 -1.96 15.44
N LYS A 93 -16.26 -1.82 16.26
CA LYS A 93 -15.16 -0.90 15.95
C LYS A 93 -14.40 -1.32 14.69
N THR A 94 -14.23 -2.62 14.49
CA THR A 94 -13.56 -3.18 13.32
C THR A 94 -14.37 -2.89 12.04
N GLU A 95 -15.66 -3.18 12.05
CA GLU A 95 -16.58 -2.92 10.92
C GLU A 95 -16.57 -1.42 10.54
N LYS A 96 -16.69 -0.55 11.53
CA LYS A 96 -16.66 0.90 11.30
C LYS A 96 -15.33 1.41 10.75
N SER A 97 -14.21 0.80 11.15
CA SER A 97 -12.90 1.14 10.60
C SER A 97 -12.74 0.67 9.16
N LEU A 98 -13.30 -0.47 8.80
CA LEU A 98 -13.32 -0.98 7.43
C LEU A 98 -14.19 -0.12 6.51
N GLU A 99 -15.36 0.29 6.97
CA GLU A 99 -16.28 1.19 6.24
C GLU A 99 -15.59 2.51 5.89
N ALA A 100 -14.93 3.14 6.86
CA ALA A 100 -14.19 4.39 6.64
C ALA A 100 -13.03 4.21 5.60
N LEU A 101 -12.40 3.04 5.54
CA LEU A 101 -11.36 2.75 4.54
C LEU A 101 -11.94 2.56 3.14
N GLN A 102 -13.12 1.94 3.01
CA GLN A 102 -13.79 1.76 1.72
C GLN A 102 -14.25 3.10 1.12
N GLU A 103 -14.74 4.03 1.94
CA GLU A 103 -15.12 5.37 1.49
C GLU A 103 -13.94 6.15 0.89
N LEU A 104 -12.73 5.99 1.43
CA LEU A 104 -11.52 6.64 0.92
C LEU A 104 -11.05 6.10 -0.43
N ALA A 105 -11.48 4.90 -0.82
CA ALA A 105 -11.13 4.26 -2.09
C ALA A 105 -12.21 4.48 -3.18
N ALA A 106 -13.20 5.34 -2.93
CA ALA A 106 -14.30 5.58 -3.86
C ALA A 106 -13.79 6.18 -5.19
N PRO A 107 -14.27 5.70 -6.34
CA PRO A 107 -13.88 6.23 -7.65
C PRO A 107 -14.35 7.68 -7.82
N THR A 108 -13.59 8.48 -8.58
CA THR A 108 -13.92 9.87 -8.91
C THR A 108 -14.23 10.01 -10.40
N CYS A 109 -14.95 11.04 -10.77
CA CYS A 109 -15.26 11.36 -12.17
C CYS A 109 -15.18 12.88 -12.43
N LYS A 110 -14.98 13.24 -13.70
CA LYS A 110 -14.87 14.62 -14.16
C LYS A 110 -16.25 15.06 -14.65
N VAL A 111 -16.87 16.04 -14.00
CA VAL A 111 -18.19 16.57 -14.39
C VAL A 111 -18.13 18.04 -14.72
N ILE A 112 -18.99 18.49 -15.61
CA ILE A 112 -19.20 19.92 -15.87
C ILE A 112 -20.36 20.37 -14.98
N ARG A 113 -20.08 21.19 -13.97
CA ARG A 113 -21.07 21.85 -13.12
C ARG A 113 -20.75 23.33 -12.99
N ASP A 114 -21.75 24.18 -12.93
CA ASP A 114 -21.61 25.63 -12.85
C ASP A 114 -20.75 26.22 -13.99
N GLY A 115 -20.73 25.60 -15.17
CA GLY A 115 -19.90 26.00 -16.31
C GLY A 115 -18.41 25.73 -16.19
N SER A 116 -17.99 24.92 -15.20
CA SER A 116 -16.60 24.56 -14.97
C SER A 116 -16.41 23.05 -14.77
N LEU A 117 -15.26 22.53 -15.20
CA LEU A 117 -14.90 21.12 -14.98
C LEU A 117 -14.54 20.93 -13.50
N LYS A 118 -15.23 19.99 -12.84
CA LYS A 118 -15.02 19.60 -11.44
C LYS A 118 -14.77 18.12 -11.34
N VAL A 119 -13.91 17.71 -10.42
CA VAL A 119 -13.72 16.31 -10.05
C VAL A 119 -14.54 16.04 -8.80
N ILE A 120 -15.48 15.09 -8.89
CA ILE A 120 -16.34 14.67 -7.78
C ILE A 120 -16.22 13.17 -7.55
N THR A 121 -16.69 12.67 -6.42
CA THR A 121 -16.85 11.22 -6.22
C THR A 121 -17.94 10.70 -7.15
N SER A 122 -17.73 9.55 -7.79
CA SER A 122 -18.73 8.94 -8.69
C SER A 122 -20.05 8.67 -7.97
N ARG A 123 -20.04 8.52 -6.65
CA ARG A 123 -21.21 8.39 -5.78
C ARG A 123 -22.12 9.63 -5.81
N GLU A 124 -21.55 10.83 -5.96
CA GLU A 124 -22.27 12.11 -5.98
C GLU A 124 -22.82 12.47 -7.37
N LEU A 125 -22.71 11.58 -8.36
CA LEU A 125 -23.29 11.74 -9.66
C LEU A 125 -24.82 11.63 -9.60
N THR A 126 -25.51 12.46 -10.39
CA THR A 126 -26.98 12.44 -10.45
C THR A 126 -27.49 12.51 -11.89
N LEU A 127 -28.77 12.26 -12.06
CA LEU A 127 -29.43 12.33 -13.36
C LEU A 127 -29.29 13.73 -13.98
N GLY A 128 -28.84 13.77 -15.25
CA GLY A 128 -28.62 15.01 -15.99
C GLY A 128 -27.26 15.65 -15.77
N ASP A 129 -26.34 15.04 -14.99
CA ASP A 129 -24.94 15.47 -14.96
C ASP A 129 -24.25 15.22 -16.31
N VAL A 130 -23.33 16.11 -16.67
CA VAL A 130 -22.52 16.04 -17.86
C VAL A 130 -21.11 15.59 -17.49
N VAL A 131 -20.74 14.36 -17.86
CA VAL A 131 -19.46 13.73 -17.51
C VAL A 131 -18.51 13.77 -18.69
N VAL A 132 -17.27 14.19 -18.46
CA VAL A 132 -16.18 14.16 -19.45
C VAL A 132 -15.37 12.90 -19.24
N VAL A 133 -15.15 12.14 -20.31
CA VAL A 133 -14.45 10.85 -20.29
C VAL A 133 -13.35 10.79 -21.34
N ASP A 134 -12.23 10.22 -20.97
CA ASP A 134 -11.05 10.02 -21.81
C ASP A 134 -10.68 8.53 -21.90
N ALA A 135 -9.80 8.16 -22.84
CA ALA A 135 -9.30 6.80 -22.93
C ALA A 135 -8.66 6.34 -21.60
N GLY A 136 -9.10 5.18 -21.09
CA GLY A 136 -8.70 4.64 -19.80
C GLY A 136 -9.62 4.99 -18.64
N ASP A 137 -10.58 5.90 -18.82
CA ASP A 137 -11.61 6.21 -17.84
C ASP A 137 -12.69 5.12 -17.86
N ARG A 138 -13.35 4.94 -16.73
CA ARG A 138 -14.53 4.09 -16.59
C ARG A 138 -15.78 4.95 -16.67
N ILE A 139 -16.82 4.47 -17.37
CA ILE A 139 -18.11 5.14 -17.39
C ILE A 139 -18.76 4.98 -16.01
N PRO A 140 -19.03 6.09 -15.28
CA PRO A 140 -19.41 6.02 -13.87
C PRO A 140 -20.91 5.75 -13.63
N ALA A 141 -21.75 5.94 -14.65
CA ALA A 141 -23.21 5.70 -14.62
C ALA A 141 -23.70 5.54 -16.06
N ASP A 142 -24.91 5.03 -16.27
CA ASP A 142 -25.46 4.92 -17.63
C ASP A 142 -25.83 6.31 -18.18
N GLY A 143 -25.58 6.51 -19.47
CA GLY A 143 -25.85 7.79 -20.12
C GLY A 143 -25.63 7.76 -21.62
N LYS A 144 -25.95 8.89 -22.26
CA LYS A 144 -25.82 9.05 -23.72
C LYS A 144 -24.64 9.92 -24.09
N PHE A 145 -23.81 9.46 -25.00
CA PHE A 145 -22.78 10.27 -25.61
C PHE A 145 -23.39 11.44 -26.37
N ILE A 146 -23.10 12.66 -25.97
CA ILE A 146 -23.46 13.91 -26.64
C ILE A 146 -22.32 14.46 -27.51
N ASP A 147 -21.08 14.05 -27.21
CA ASP A 147 -19.88 14.23 -28.01
C ASP A 147 -19.02 12.97 -27.94
N ALA A 148 -18.49 12.50 -29.07
CA ALA A 148 -17.66 11.29 -29.15
C ALA A 148 -16.64 11.41 -30.29
N SER A 149 -15.37 11.46 -29.97
CA SER A 149 -14.27 11.53 -30.93
C SER A 149 -13.46 10.23 -30.93
N ASN A 150 -13.59 9.44 -32.03
CA ASN A 150 -12.91 8.14 -32.19
C ASN A 150 -13.11 7.19 -30.97
N MET A 151 -14.33 7.17 -30.45
CA MET A 151 -14.66 6.46 -29.21
C MET A 151 -14.78 4.94 -29.43
N VAL A 152 -14.06 4.17 -28.63
CA VAL A 152 -14.17 2.71 -28.56
C VAL A 152 -14.29 2.32 -27.10
N VAL A 153 -15.34 1.56 -26.75
CA VAL A 153 -15.67 1.16 -25.38
C VAL A 153 -15.61 -0.36 -25.26
N ASP A 154 -15.02 -0.88 -24.20
CA ASP A 154 -15.05 -2.28 -23.82
C ASP A 154 -16.32 -2.55 -22.99
N GLU A 155 -17.24 -3.28 -23.59
CA GLU A 155 -18.51 -3.69 -22.98
C GLU A 155 -18.52 -5.17 -22.54
N SER A 156 -17.35 -5.80 -22.45
CA SER A 156 -17.21 -7.22 -22.09
C SER A 156 -17.86 -7.57 -20.75
N LEU A 157 -17.92 -6.62 -19.83
CA LEU A 157 -18.57 -6.76 -18.51
C LEU A 157 -20.09 -7.02 -18.63
N LEU A 158 -20.71 -6.53 -19.70
CA LEU A 158 -22.15 -6.68 -19.94
C LEU A 158 -22.45 -7.77 -20.97
N THR A 159 -21.65 -7.83 -22.02
CA THR A 159 -21.88 -8.72 -23.18
C THR A 159 -21.13 -10.04 -23.12
N GLY A 160 -20.06 -10.12 -22.33
CA GLY A 160 -19.12 -11.24 -22.30
C GLY A 160 -18.14 -11.28 -23.48
N GLU A 161 -18.25 -10.36 -24.45
CA GLU A 161 -17.40 -10.30 -25.64
C GLU A 161 -16.28 -9.27 -25.44
N SER A 162 -15.02 -9.68 -25.65
CA SER A 162 -13.84 -8.82 -25.46
C SER A 162 -13.52 -7.90 -26.67
N VAL A 163 -14.46 -7.68 -27.55
CA VAL A 163 -14.25 -6.81 -28.72
C VAL A 163 -14.75 -5.40 -28.42
N GLY A 164 -13.87 -4.40 -28.57
CA GLY A 164 -14.26 -3.01 -28.37
C GLY A 164 -15.36 -2.53 -29.32
N VAL A 165 -16.37 -1.89 -28.76
CA VAL A 165 -17.55 -1.37 -29.48
C VAL A 165 -17.31 0.10 -29.81
N SER A 166 -17.43 0.48 -31.10
CA SER A 166 -17.36 1.88 -31.52
C SER A 166 -18.62 2.64 -31.14
N LYS A 167 -18.46 3.77 -30.46
CA LYS A 167 -19.54 4.67 -30.04
C LYS A 167 -19.49 5.99 -30.79
N ASP A 168 -20.67 6.53 -31.10
CA ASP A 168 -20.83 7.86 -31.69
C ASP A 168 -22.12 8.52 -31.15
N THR A 169 -22.49 9.68 -31.66
CA THR A 169 -23.66 10.43 -31.22
C THR A 169 -24.98 9.95 -31.87
N THR A 170 -24.96 8.92 -32.72
CA THR A 170 -26.16 8.38 -33.37
C THR A 170 -26.97 7.52 -32.39
N LYS A 171 -28.28 7.52 -32.51
CA LYS A 171 -29.24 6.86 -31.61
C LYS A 171 -28.90 5.39 -31.31
N ASP A 172 -28.32 4.67 -32.26
CA ASP A 172 -28.05 3.23 -32.14
C ASP A 172 -26.69 2.96 -31.47
N LYS A 173 -25.78 3.96 -31.32
CA LYS A 173 -24.42 3.80 -30.82
C LYS A 173 -24.03 4.80 -29.71
N ASN A 174 -24.98 5.58 -29.22
CA ASN A 174 -24.69 6.64 -28.27
C ASN A 174 -24.83 6.22 -26.81
N GLN A 175 -25.24 4.99 -26.51
CA GLN A 175 -25.39 4.56 -25.12
C GLN A 175 -24.05 4.12 -24.50
N GLY A 176 -23.73 4.71 -23.39
CA GLY A 176 -22.62 4.31 -22.49
C GLY A 176 -23.19 3.67 -21.24
N TYR A 177 -22.57 2.59 -20.78
CA TYR A 177 -23.05 1.80 -19.64
C TYR A 177 -22.11 1.88 -18.45
N MET A 178 -22.66 1.96 -17.25
CA MET A 178 -21.91 1.96 -15.99
C MET A 178 -20.95 0.75 -15.93
N GLY A 179 -19.70 1.02 -15.57
CA GLY A 179 -18.74 -0.04 -15.39
C GLY A 179 -17.90 -0.37 -16.63
N THR A 180 -18.33 0.02 -17.83
CA THR A 180 -17.57 -0.21 -19.07
C THR A 180 -16.39 0.73 -19.20
N ILE A 181 -15.39 0.35 -20.00
CA ILE A 181 -14.08 1.01 -20.05
C ILE A 181 -13.85 1.63 -21.41
N ILE A 182 -13.38 2.87 -21.46
CA ILE A 182 -13.02 3.55 -22.69
C ILE A 182 -11.63 3.11 -23.14
N LEU A 183 -11.57 2.33 -24.23
CA LEU A 183 -10.30 1.84 -24.79
C LEU A 183 -9.59 2.92 -25.62
N LYS A 184 -10.37 3.77 -26.32
CA LYS A 184 -9.83 4.79 -27.21
C LYS A 184 -10.80 5.95 -27.38
N GLY A 185 -10.26 7.16 -27.60
CA GLY A 185 -11.03 8.36 -27.86
C GLY A 185 -11.33 9.17 -26.60
N ARG A 186 -12.13 10.21 -26.77
CA ARG A 186 -12.66 11.04 -25.68
C ARG A 186 -14.10 11.42 -26.02
N GLY A 187 -14.89 11.73 -24.99
CA GLY A 187 -16.28 12.11 -25.20
C GLY A 187 -16.92 12.76 -24.00
N ILE A 188 -18.16 13.17 -24.19
CA ILE A 188 -19.00 13.74 -23.14
C ILE A 188 -20.29 12.91 -23.06
N ILE A 189 -20.65 12.51 -21.84
CA ILE A 189 -21.81 11.67 -21.55
C ILE A 189 -22.80 12.48 -20.72
N LEU A 190 -24.06 12.48 -21.13
CA LEU A 190 -25.19 12.97 -20.32
C LEU A 190 -25.79 11.78 -19.56
N ILE A 191 -25.76 11.84 -18.23
CA ILE A 191 -26.22 10.75 -17.36
C ILE A 191 -27.76 10.64 -17.38
N ASP A 192 -28.27 9.45 -17.69
CA ASP A 192 -29.70 9.15 -17.74
C ASP A 192 -30.16 8.05 -16.77
N ALA A 193 -29.23 7.24 -16.20
CA ALA A 193 -29.55 6.33 -15.11
C ALA A 193 -28.37 6.23 -14.10
N ILE A 194 -28.70 6.06 -12.80
CA ILE A 194 -27.72 5.97 -11.71
C ILE A 194 -27.98 4.75 -10.81
N GLY A 195 -26.93 4.26 -10.15
CA GLY A 195 -26.98 3.22 -9.12
C GLY A 195 -27.72 1.94 -9.57
N MET A 196 -28.70 1.49 -8.81
CA MET A 196 -29.46 0.26 -9.08
C MET A 196 -30.33 0.33 -10.33
N ASN A 197 -30.55 1.50 -10.90
CA ASN A 197 -31.32 1.69 -12.12
C ASN A 197 -30.48 1.53 -13.40
N THR A 198 -29.16 1.43 -13.28
CA THR A 198 -28.26 1.15 -14.42
C THR A 198 -28.35 -0.31 -14.86
N GLU A 199 -27.89 -0.64 -16.07
CA GLU A 199 -27.82 -2.03 -16.53
C GLU A 199 -26.95 -2.89 -15.59
N MET A 200 -25.83 -2.34 -15.13
CA MET A 200 -25.00 -3.01 -14.12
C MET A 200 -25.75 -3.20 -12.79
N GLY A 201 -26.57 -2.24 -12.36
CA GLY A 201 -27.40 -2.34 -11.17
C GLY A 201 -28.43 -3.46 -11.26
N LYS A 202 -29.03 -3.68 -12.44
CA LYS A 202 -29.95 -4.79 -12.70
C LYS A 202 -29.25 -6.15 -12.59
N ILE A 203 -28.01 -6.25 -13.11
CA ILE A 203 -27.17 -7.46 -13.00
C ILE A 203 -26.76 -7.70 -11.53
N ALA A 204 -26.39 -6.67 -10.81
CA ALA A 204 -26.00 -6.76 -9.41
C ALA A 204 -27.10 -7.33 -8.52
N ASN A 205 -28.38 -6.98 -8.78
CA ASN A 205 -29.53 -7.56 -8.11
C ASN A 205 -29.67 -9.09 -8.30
N LEU A 206 -29.16 -9.63 -9.42
CA LEU A 206 -29.21 -11.07 -9.73
C LEU A 206 -28.02 -11.83 -9.07
N LEU A 207 -26.95 -11.12 -8.69
CA LEU A 207 -25.69 -11.69 -8.20
C LEU A 207 -25.50 -11.57 -6.68
N ASP A 208 -26.56 -11.40 -5.90
CA ASP A 208 -26.55 -11.08 -4.45
C ASP A 208 -25.82 -12.11 -3.52
N ASN A 209 -25.13 -13.13 -4.10
CA ASN A 209 -24.49 -14.23 -3.38
C ASN A 209 -22.98 -14.41 -3.64
N ILE A 210 -22.25 -13.38 -4.07
CA ILE A 210 -20.80 -13.51 -4.20
C ILE A 210 -20.17 -13.41 -2.79
N GLU A 211 -19.58 -14.52 -2.33
CA GLU A 211 -18.80 -14.58 -1.09
C GLU A 211 -17.55 -13.69 -1.22
N GLU A 212 -17.24 -12.91 -0.16
CA GLU A 212 -16.01 -12.15 -0.05
C GLU A 212 -14.78 -13.08 -0.13
N GLU A 213 -13.77 -12.70 -0.90
CA GLU A 213 -12.46 -13.39 -0.91
C GLU A 213 -11.87 -13.42 0.50
N ARG A 214 -11.72 -14.61 1.06
CA ARG A 214 -11.15 -14.81 2.39
C ARG A 214 -9.62 -14.62 2.34
N SER A 215 -9.09 -13.88 3.30
CA SER A 215 -7.63 -13.73 3.46
C SER A 215 -6.97 -15.10 3.74
N PRO A 216 -5.88 -15.46 3.03
CA PRO A 216 -5.12 -16.69 3.30
C PRO A 216 -4.68 -16.82 4.76
N LEU A 217 -4.33 -15.70 5.39
CA LEU A 217 -3.99 -15.64 6.82
C LEU A 217 -5.19 -16.04 7.70
N LYS A 218 -6.37 -15.52 7.40
CA LYS A 218 -7.60 -15.82 8.15
C LYS A 218 -7.97 -17.30 8.03
N GLU A 219 -7.81 -17.90 6.85
CA GLU A 219 -8.04 -19.34 6.65
C GLU A 219 -7.05 -20.20 7.43
N ARG A 220 -5.76 -19.85 7.40
CA ARG A 220 -4.72 -20.55 8.17
C ARG A 220 -4.94 -20.43 9.68
N LEU A 221 -5.35 -19.27 10.16
CA LEU A 221 -5.68 -19.06 11.59
C LEU A 221 -6.93 -19.84 12.01
N ASN A 222 -7.97 -19.89 11.16
CA ASN A 222 -9.15 -20.71 11.42
C ASN A 222 -8.82 -22.20 11.46
N SER A 223 -7.95 -22.68 10.58
CA SER A 223 -7.49 -24.09 10.60
C SER A 223 -6.72 -24.42 11.86
N LEU A 224 -5.89 -23.48 12.31
CA LEU A 224 -5.18 -23.60 13.60
C LEU A 224 -6.14 -23.60 14.79
N GLY A 225 -7.11 -22.68 14.81
CA GLY A 225 -8.15 -22.67 15.83
C GLY A 225 -8.81 -24.02 15.96
N LYS A 226 -9.17 -24.66 14.84
CA LYS A 226 -9.76 -26.01 14.84
C LYS A 226 -8.82 -27.07 15.45
N ILE A 227 -7.54 -27.06 15.11
CA ILE A 227 -6.55 -28.02 15.66
C ILE A 227 -6.40 -27.81 17.17
N LEU A 228 -6.30 -26.55 17.63
CA LEU A 228 -6.22 -26.22 19.05
C LEU A 228 -7.47 -26.67 19.81
N VAL A 229 -8.66 -26.38 19.29
CA VAL A 229 -9.94 -26.83 19.87
C VAL A 229 -9.95 -28.35 20.03
N ILE A 230 -9.59 -29.10 19.01
CA ILE A 230 -9.56 -30.57 19.09
C ILE A 230 -8.55 -31.06 20.13
N ALA A 231 -7.33 -30.50 20.16
CA ALA A 231 -6.32 -30.87 21.14
C ALA A 231 -6.80 -30.57 22.58
N CYS A 232 -7.44 -29.44 22.79
CA CYS A 232 -7.99 -29.05 24.09
C CYS A 232 -9.15 -29.95 24.54
N LEU A 233 -10.07 -30.26 23.63
CA LEU A 233 -11.16 -31.20 23.94
C LEU A 233 -10.61 -32.58 24.37
N VAL A 234 -9.54 -33.03 23.74
CA VAL A 234 -8.87 -34.28 24.16
C VAL A 234 -8.27 -34.14 25.56
N ILE A 235 -7.57 -33.06 25.86
CA ILE A 235 -7.00 -32.82 27.20
C ILE A 235 -8.11 -32.71 28.24
N CYS A 236 -9.18 -31.96 27.95
CA CYS A 236 -10.34 -31.84 28.83
C CYS A 236 -10.98 -33.20 29.13
N ALA A 237 -11.19 -34.03 28.13
CA ALA A 237 -11.71 -35.37 28.28
C ALA A 237 -10.80 -36.24 29.19
N VAL A 238 -9.48 -36.18 28.98
CA VAL A 238 -8.50 -36.87 29.81
C VAL A 238 -8.56 -36.41 31.25
N VAL A 239 -8.55 -35.09 31.51
CA VAL A 239 -8.62 -34.52 32.86
C VAL A 239 -9.92 -34.90 33.56
N THR A 240 -11.06 -34.80 32.88
CA THR A 240 -12.38 -35.17 33.41
C THR A 240 -12.44 -36.66 33.76
N ILE A 241 -12.02 -37.53 32.86
CA ILE A 241 -12.00 -39.01 33.07
C ILE A 241 -11.07 -39.35 34.24
N LEU A 242 -9.87 -38.81 34.30
CA LEU A 242 -8.94 -39.04 35.40
C LEU A 242 -9.50 -38.56 36.73
N GLY A 243 -10.18 -37.43 36.79
CA GLY A 243 -10.83 -36.91 37.99
C GLY A 243 -11.97 -37.83 38.47
N ILE A 244 -12.81 -38.31 37.55
CA ILE A 244 -13.91 -39.25 37.87
C ILE A 244 -13.36 -40.60 38.38
N ILE A 245 -12.34 -41.16 37.75
CA ILE A 245 -11.69 -42.41 38.21
C ILE A 245 -11.13 -42.29 39.62
N ARG A 246 -10.77 -41.08 40.03
CA ARG A 246 -10.25 -40.74 41.38
C ARG A 246 -11.33 -40.58 42.43
N GLY A 247 -12.59 -40.63 42.04
CA GLY A 247 -13.72 -40.47 42.96
C GLY A 247 -14.13 -39.02 43.24
N ASN A 248 -13.63 -38.04 42.45
CA ASN A 248 -14.14 -36.69 42.49
C ASN A 248 -15.57 -36.63 41.95
N ASP A 249 -16.32 -35.61 42.37
CA ASP A 249 -17.68 -35.40 41.87
C ASP A 249 -17.70 -35.21 40.34
N ILE A 250 -18.60 -35.94 39.67
CA ILE A 250 -18.71 -35.91 38.21
C ILE A 250 -19.03 -34.50 37.70
N THR A 251 -19.82 -33.77 38.46
CA THR A 251 -20.25 -32.43 38.11
C THR A 251 -19.12 -31.43 38.17
N GLU A 252 -18.34 -31.50 39.29
CA GLU A 252 -17.19 -30.62 39.46
C GLU A 252 -16.16 -30.88 38.34
N MET A 253 -15.93 -32.15 38.00
CA MET A 253 -15.00 -32.51 36.93
C MET A 253 -15.50 -32.10 35.52
N PHE A 254 -16.80 -32.19 35.28
CA PHE A 254 -17.40 -31.72 34.03
C PHE A 254 -17.25 -30.20 33.89
N LEU A 255 -17.59 -29.42 34.95
CA LEU A 255 -17.43 -27.96 34.94
C LEU A 255 -15.96 -27.54 34.77
N LEU A 256 -15.04 -28.24 35.42
CA LEU A 256 -13.61 -28.05 35.25
C LEU A 256 -13.16 -28.29 33.80
N GLY A 257 -13.62 -29.40 33.20
CA GLY A 257 -13.34 -29.75 31.80
C GLY A 257 -13.86 -28.70 30.83
N VAL A 258 -15.08 -28.23 31.04
CA VAL A 258 -15.68 -27.15 30.23
C VAL A 258 -14.89 -25.84 30.35
N SER A 259 -14.53 -25.45 31.59
CA SER A 259 -13.76 -24.22 31.85
C SER A 259 -12.37 -24.28 31.21
N LEU A 260 -11.72 -25.45 31.29
CA LEU A 260 -10.44 -25.68 30.65
C LEU A 260 -10.55 -25.62 29.11
N ALA A 261 -11.64 -26.16 28.54
CA ALA A 261 -11.89 -26.10 27.11
C ALA A 261 -12.03 -24.64 26.62
N VAL A 262 -12.77 -23.83 27.41
CA VAL A 262 -12.93 -22.39 27.12
C VAL A 262 -11.62 -21.64 27.23
N ALA A 263 -10.84 -21.91 28.29
CA ALA A 263 -9.53 -21.29 28.53
C ALA A 263 -8.53 -21.52 27.41
N ALA A 264 -8.61 -22.66 26.74
CA ALA A 264 -7.65 -23.05 25.74
C ALA A 264 -7.91 -22.43 24.35
N ILE A 265 -9.05 -21.79 24.14
CA ILE A 265 -9.41 -21.20 22.84
C ILE A 265 -9.11 -19.69 22.87
N PRO A 266 -8.19 -19.21 22.00
CA PRO A 266 -7.89 -17.77 21.94
C PRO A 266 -8.99 -17.01 21.19
N GLU A 267 -10.09 -16.69 21.86
CA GLU A 267 -11.29 -16.06 21.27
C GLU A 267 -10.99 -14.75 20.55
N GLY A 268 -10.07 -13.94 21.10
CA GLY A 268 -9.70 -12.64 20.53
C GLY A 268 -8.80 -12.69 19.28
N LEU A 269 -8.26 -13.86 18.89
CA LEU A 269 -7.20 -13.96 17.89
C LEU A 269 -7.60 -13.38 16.52
N ALA A 270 -8.74 -13.77 15.98
CA ALA A 270 -9.20 -13.33 14.67
C ALA A 270 -9.53 -11.83 14.63
N ALA A 271 -10.13 -11.33 15.72
CA ALA A 271 -10.48 -9.92 15.85
C ALA A 271 -9.22 -9.04 15.99
N ILE A 272 -8.23 -9.45 16.79
CA ILE A 272 -6.96 -8.71 16.94
C ILE A 272 -6.20 -8.64 15.62
N VAL A 273 -6.18 -9.72 14.82
CA VAL A 273 -5.59 -9.70 13.46
C VAL A 273 -6.26 -8.64 12.60
N THR A 274 -7.59 -8.60 12.59
CA THR A 274 -8.34 -7.63 11.78
C THR A 274 -8.08 -6.20 12.23
N VAL A 275 -8.04 -5.95 13.54
CA VAL A 275 -7.69 -4.63 14.10
C VAL A 275 -6.25 -4.24 13.72
N ALA A 276 -5.28 -5.15 13.85
CA ALA A 276 -3.89 -4.89 13.49
C ALA A 276 -3.74 -4.56 11.99
N LEU A 277 -4.44 -5.30 11.11
CA LEU A 277 -4.48 -5.01 9.67
C LEU A 277 -5.12 -3.65 9.38
N ALA A 278 -6.26 -3.31 9.98
CA ALA A 278 -6.94 -2.04 9.77
C ALA A 278 -6.09 -0.84 10.22
N LEU A 279 -5.45 -0.94 11.38
CA LEU A 279 -4.54 0.10 11.87
C LEU A 279 -3.28 0.22 10.99
N GLY A 280 -2.78 -0.90 10.46
CA GLY A 280 -1.68 -0.92 9.51
C GLY A 280 -2.03 -0.24 8.19
N VAL A 281 -3.20 -0.54 7.62
CA VAL A 281 -3.70 0.13 6.40
C VAL A 281 -3.85 1.63 6.62
N ASN A 282 -4.33 2.07 7.77
CA ASN A 282 -4.41 3.50 8.09
C ASN A 282 -3.01 4.17 8.15
N ARG A 283 -1.98 3.45 8.65
CA ARG A 283 -0.59 3.94 8.60
C ARG A 283 -0.05 4.01 7.17
N MET A 284 -0.37 3.00 6.33
CA MET A 284 0.00 3.01 4.90
C MET A 284 -0.64 4.18 4.17
N LEU A 285 -1.92 4.46 4.42
CA LEU A 285 -2.63 5.60 3.83
C LEU A 285 -1.97 6.95 4.21
N LYS A 286 -1.58 7.13 5.47
CA LYS A 286 -0.85 8.33 5.92
C LYS A 286 0.53 8.50 5.24
N ARG A 287 1.05 7.42 4.64
CA ARG A 287 2.28 7.39 3.83
C ARG A 287 1.98 7.31 2.33
N ASN A 288 0.83 7.78 1.88
CA ASN A 288 0.40 7.83 0.48
C ASN A 288 0.19 6.46 -0.20
N ALA A 289 0.07 5.38 0.54
CA ALA A 289 -0.24 4.06 0.01
C ALA A 289 -1.68 3.66 0.38
N LEU A 290 -2.61 3.77 -0.56
CA LEU A 290 -4.00 3.39 -0.41
C LEU A 290 -4.18 1.92 -0.76
N VAL A 291 -4.40 1.08 0.24
CA VAL A 291 -4.65 -0.36 0.06
C VAL A 291 -6.15 -0.59 -0.16
N ARG A 292 -6.50 -1.26 -1.26
CA ARG A 292 -7.89 -1.58 -1.62
C ARG A 292 -8.36 -2.93 -1.09
N ARG A 293 -7.44 -3.88 -0.90
CA ARG A 293 -7.74 -5.24 -0.44
C ARG A 293 -6.89 -5.58 0.77
N LEU A 294 -7.49 -5.90 1.92
CA LEU A 294 -6.77 -6.24 3.14
C LEU A 294 -5.75 -7.39 2.99
N PRO A 295 -6.04 -8.47 2.23
CA PRO A 295 -5.06 -9.54 2.00
C PRO A 295 -3.76 -9.06 1.35
N ALA A 296 -3.79 -7.97 0.58
CA ALA A 296 -2.61 -7.43 -0.08
C ALA A 296 -1.53 -6.93 0.92
N VAL A 297 -1.92 -6.52 2.13
CA VAL A 297 -1.01 -6.08 3.19
C VAL A 297 -0.04 -7.20 3.60
N GLU A 298 -0.56 -8.41 3.74
CA GLU A 298 0.25 -9.59 4.06
C GLU A 298 1.23 -9.90 2.94
N THR A 299 0.74 -9.90 1.70
CA THR A 299 1.54 -10.19 0.51
C THR A 299 2.61 -9.12 0.28
N LEU A 300 2.31 -7.83 0.56
CA LEU A 300 3.29 -6.73 0.52
C LEU A 300 4.51 -7.01 1.41
N GLY A 301 4.27 -7.47 2.65
CA GLY A 301 5.36 -7.82 3.57
C GLY A 301 6.25 -8.99 3.08
N CYS A 302 5.77 -9.78 2.13
CA CYS A 302 6.48 -10.92 1.54
C CYS A 302 7.16 -10.56 0.21
N THR A 303 6.97 -9.36 -0.34
CA THR A 303 7.49 -8.95 -1.65
C THR A 303 8.98 -9.21 -1.76
N SER A 304 9.39 -9.92 -2.83
CA SER A 304 10.78 -10.23 -3.15
C SER A 304 11.28 -9.55 -4.44
N VAL A 305 10.34 -9.13 -5.32
CA VAL A 305 10.64 -8.40 -6.55
C VAL A 305 9.66 -7.24 -6.69
N ILE A 306 10.17 -6.05 -7.02
CA ILE A 306 9.36 -4.89 -7.37
C ILE A 306 9.67 -4.52 -8.83
N CYS A 307 8.75 -4.81 -9.74
CA CYS A 307 8.77 -4.41 -11.12
C CYS A 307 8.14 -3.02 -11.24
N SER A 308 8.94 -2.01 -11.51
CA SER A 308 8.48 -0.62 -11.59
C SER A 308 8.59 -0.06 -12.99
N ASP A 309 7.55 0.61 -13.47
CA ASP A 309 7.69 1.49 -14.63
C ASP A 309 8.65 2.62 -14.30
N LYS A 310 9.35 3.12 -15.31
CA LYS A 310 10.31 4.21 -15.16
C LYS A 310 9.60 5.55 -14.97
N THR A 311 8.71 5.88 -15.94
CA THR A 311 8.15 7.22 -16.09
C THR A 311 7.12 7.51 -14.98
N GLY A 312 7.27 8.66 -14.32
CA GLY A 312 6.36 9.08 -13.26
C GLY A 312 6.54 8.36 -11.91
N THR A 313 7.09 7.12 -11.90
CA THR A 313 7.29 6.32 -10.68
C THR A 313 8.72 6.45 -10.14
N LEU A 314 9.71 6.05 -10.95
CA LEU A 314 11.13 6.20 -10.62
C LEU A 314 11.65 7.60 -10.94
N THR A 315 11.03 8.25 -11.91
CA THR A 315 11.35 9.61 -12.37
C THR A 315 10.24 10.59 -12.06
N GLN A 316 10.51 11.89 -12.21
CA GLN A 316 9.59 12.97 -11.85
C GLN A 316 8.45 13.20 -12.86
N ASN A 317 8.48 12.51 -14.01
CA ASN A 317 7.62 12.76 -15.18
C ASN A 317 7.68 14.24 -15.64
N LYS A 318 8.86 14.83 -15.56
CA LYS A 318 9.11 16.23 -15.89
C LYS A 318 10.44 16.35 -16.61
N MET A 319 10.38 16.74 -17.88
CA MET A 319 11.60 17.00 -18.62
C MET A 319 12.36 18.20 -18.00
N THR A 320 13.65 18.03 -17.84
CA THR A 320 14.54 19.06 -17.26
C THR A 320 15.84 19.10 -18.04
N VAL A 321 16.29 20.28 -18.45
CA VAL A 321 17.61 20.46 -19.07
C VAL A 321 18.67 20.31 -17.98
N LYS A 322 19.61 19.40 -18.18
CA LYS A 322 20.72 19.12 -17.24
C LYS A 322 22.04 19.67 -17.71
N GLU A 323 22.30 19.53 -19.01
CA GLU A 323 23.56 19.95 -19.60
C GLU A 323 23.31 20.78 -20.85
N ILE A 324 24.16 21.74 -21.11
CA ILE A 324 24.21 22.49 -22.36
C ILE A 324 25.63 22.37 -22.98
N PHE A 325 25.68 22.15 -24.28
CA PHE A 325 26.93 22.22 -25.06
C PHE A 325 26.99 23.55 -25.80
N ILE A 326 27.99 24.34 -25.50
CA ILE A 326 28.25 25.64 -26.12
C ILE A 326 29.78 25.90 -26.13
N ASN A 327 30.29 26.60 -27.14
CA ASN A 327 31.71 26.93 -27.23
C ASN A 327 32.67 25.74 -27.16
N GLY A 328 32.26 24.58 -27.65
CA GLY A 328 33.11 23.37 -27.64
C GLY A 328 33.25 22.70 -26.28
N ARG A 329 32.41 23.03 -25.29
CA ARG A 329 32.40 22.45 -23.95
C ARG A 329 30.96 22.13 -23.49
N ILE A 330 30.83 21.15 -22.61
CA ILE A 330 29.58 20.81 -21.91
C ILE A 330 29.60 21.54 -20.56
N TYR A 331 28.49 22.21 -20.24
CA TYR A 331 28.24 22.89 -18.95
C TYR A 331 27.02 22.24 -18.29
N GLU A 332 27.11 21.99 -16.98
CA GLU A 332 25.98 21.64 -16.15
C GLU A 332 25.16 22.91 -15.84
N LEU A 333 23.86 22.85 -15.93
CA LEU A 333 22.99 24.02 -15.79
C LEU A 333 23.03 24.65 -14.39
N ASP A 334 23.39 23.85 -13.36
CA ASP A 334 23.49 24.28 -11.96
C ASP A 334 24.77 25.07 -11.65
N ARG A 335 25.68 25.22 -12.63
CA ARG A 335 26.93 25.98 -12.52
C ARG A 335 26.85 27.28 -13.32
N GLU A 336 27.84 28.18 -13.12
CA GLU A 336 27.95 29.41 -13.88
C GLU A 336 28.05 29.15 -15.39
N LEU A 337 27.10 29.71 -16.15
CA LEU A 337 27.08 29.64 -17.60
C LEU A 337 27.99 30.69 -18.22
N PRO A 338 28.60 30.39 -19.40
CA PRO A 338 29.44 31.38 -20.08
C PRO A 338 28.61 32.59 -20.55
N SER A 339 29.17 33.80 -20.54
CA SER A 339 28.46 35.04 -20.83
C SER A 339 27.76 35.10 -22.21
N ASN A 340 28.10 34.25 -23.13
CA ASN A 340 27.50 34.15 -24.46
C ASN A 340 26.39 33.07 -24.63
N TYR A 341 25.84 32.55 -23.51
CA TYR A 341 24.69 31.65 -23.57
C TYR A 341 23.39 32.33 -24.04
N GLU A 342 23.36 33.67 -24.05
CA GLU A 342 22.18 34.50 -24.42
C GLU A 342 21.61 34.13 -25.80
N MET A 343 22.43 33.83 -26.78
CA MET A 343 21.96 33.42 -28.13
C MET A 343 21.27 32.04 -28.09
N LEU A 344 21.76 31.14 -27.23
CA LEU A 344 21.12 29.82 -27.01
C LEU A 344 19.78 30.00 -26.29
N LYS A 345 19.72 30.86 -25.27
CA LYS A 345 18.48 31.24 -24.56
C LYS A 345 17.45 31.81 -25.55
N LYS A 346 17.85 32.79 -26.39
CA LYS A 346 16.96 33.36 -27.41
C LYS A 346 16.42 32.29 -28.36
N ALA A 347 17.27 31.39 -28.85
CA ALA A 347 16.87 30.36 -29.79
C ALA A 347 15.85 29.40 -29.17
N PHE A 348 16.04 28.95 -27.94
CA PHE A 348 15.12 28.02 -27.28
C PHE A 348 13.83 28.64 -26.75
N VAL A 349 13.87 29.91 -26.35
CA VAL A 349 12.69 30.61 -25.84
C VAL A 349 11.81 31.11 -26.99
N TYR A 350 12.38 31.70 -28.03
CA TYR A 350 11.61 32.25 -29.16
C TYR A 350 11.14 31.19 -30.15
N CYS A 351 11.96 30.18 -30.42
CA CYS A 351 11.56 29.04 -31.26
C CYS A 351 10.84 27.99 -30.41
N ASN A 352 9.61 28.31 -29.97
CA ASN A 352 8.85 27.51 -29.00
C ASN A 352 7.35 27.77 -29.15
N ASP A 353 6.49 26.74 -28.94
CA ASP A 353 5.04 26.80 -29.04
C ASP A 353 4.34 26.69 -27.68
N THR A 354 5.06 26.90 -26.59
CA THR A 354 4.52 26.90 -25.22
C THR A 354 3.60 28.09 -24.99
N ASN A 355 2.44 27.89 -24.38
CA ASN A 355 1.56 28.94 -23.91
C ASN A 355 1.97 29.40 -22.49
N TYR A 356 1.71 30.67 -22.18
CA TYR A 356 2.16 31.30 -20.92
C TYR A 356 0.98 31.78 -20.07
N ASP A 357 0.94 31.31 -18.80
CA ASP A 357 0.06 31.91 -17.78
C ASP A 357 0.90 32.75 -16.79
N TYR A 358 0.85 34.07 -16.95
CA TYR A 358 1.63 35.00 -16.12
C TYR A 358 1.02 35.31 -14.75
N ASN A 359 -0.14 34.69 -14.40
CA ASN A 359 -0.83 34.90 -13.10
C ASN A 359 -0.30 34.02 -11.98
N VAL A 360 0.60 33.09 -12.27
CA VAL A 360 1.20 32.17 -11.31
C VAL A 360 2.61 32.62 -10.93
N SER A 361 3.04 32.23 -9.72
CA SER A 361 4.33 32.67 -9.16
C SER A 361 5.53 31.80 -9.59
N LYS A 362 5.32 30.56 -10.03
CA LYS A 362 6.39 29.63 -10.41
C LYS A 362 6.45 29.49 -11.92
N VAL A 363 7.66 29.63 -12.51
CA VAL A 363 7.90 29.49 -13.95
C VAL A 363 7.36 28.17 -14.50
N GLU A 364 7.58 27.10 -13.78
CA GLU A 364 7.14 25.76 -14.18
C GLU A 364 5.62 25.61 -14.29
N LYS A 365 4.85 26.36 -13.48
CA LYS A 365 3.39 26.38 -13.55
C LYS A 365 2.85 27.38 -14.58
N ALA A 366 3.68 28.33 -14.95
CA ALA A 366 3.37 29.35 -15.95
C ALA A 366 3.44 28.82 -17.39
N LEU A 367 4.07 27.66 -17.61
CA LEU A 367 4.33 27.09 -18.92
C LEU A 367 3.35 25.95 -19.20
N MET A 368 2.60 26.07 -20.31
CA MET A 368 1.63 25.07 -20.76
C MET A 368 1.96 24.64 -22.20
N GLY A 369 2.35 23.38 -22.40
CA GLY A 369 2.72 22.83 -23.70
C GLY A 369 3.50 21.52 -23.62
N ASP A 370 4.19 21.15 -24.70
CA ASP A 370 5.01 19.94 -24.73
C ASP A 370 6.08 19.97 -23.62
N PRO A 371 6.25 18.88 -22.85
CA PRO A 371 7.24 18.83 -21.75
C PRO A 371 8.68 19.13 -22.17
N THR A 372 9.06 18.80 -23.40
CA THR A 372 10.39 19.10 -23.92
C THR A 372 10.56 20.59 -24.18
N GLU A 373 9.52 21.23 -24.68
CA GLU A 373 9.52 22.67 -24.96
C GLU A 373 9.49 23.51 -23.69
N THR A 374 8.64 23.16 -22.75
CA THR A 374 8.55 23.83 -21.44
C THR A 374 9.88 23.69 -20.66
N ALA A 375 10.56 22.55 -20.78
CA ALA A 375 11.87 22.33 -20.17
C ALA A 375 12.94 23.30 -20.70
N LEU A 376 12.95 23.56 -22.01
CA LEU A 376 13.91 24.48 -22.64
C LEU A 376 13.73 25.91 -22.15
N ILE A 377 12.48 26.36 -21.89
CA ILE A 377 12.21 27.68 -21.33
C ILE A 377 12.57 27.74 -19.85
N SER A 378 12.09 26.78 -19.06
CA SER A 378 12.29 26.75 -17.60
C SER A 378 13.77 26.67 -17.20
N ALA A 379 14.64 26.17 -18.09
CA ALA A 379 16.06 26.10 -17.91
C ALA A 379 16.74 27.49 -17.73
N PHE A 380 16.14 28.56 -18.28
CA PHE A 380 16.76 29.88 -18.32
C PHE A 380 16.11 30.95 -17.44
N PHE A 381 14.98 30.60 -16.79
CA PHE A 381 14.25 31.56 -15.95
C PHE A 381 13.96 31.01 -14.58
N LYS A 382 14.17 31.82 -13.55
CA LYS A 382 13.76 31.52 -12.16
C LYS A 382 12.54 32.35 -11.72
N ASP A 383 12.24 33.41 -12.44
CA ASP A 383 11.14 34.32 -12.14
C ASP A 383 10.22 34.53 -13.37
N VAL A 384 8.91 34.54 -13.12
CA VAL A 384 7.87 34.69 -14.15
C VAL A 384 7.90 36.10 -14.76
N LYS A 385 8.23 37.15 -13.97
CA LYS A 385 8.33 38.53 -14.47
C LYS A 385 9.51 38.70 -15.43
N GLU A 386 10.67 38.10 -15.09
CA GLU A 386 11.83 38.10 -15.97
C GLU A 386 11.49 37.38 -17.29
N MET A 387 10.85 36.22 -17.22
CA MET A 387 10.42 35.47 -18.39
C MET A 387 9.47 36.28 -19.27
N LYS A 388 8.43 36.91 -18.67
CA LYS A 388 7.47 37.77 -19.39
C LYS A 388 8.18 38.87 -20.13
N ASN A 389 9.02 39.64 -19.42
CA ASN A 389 9.76 40.75 -20.01
C ASN A 389 10.69 40.32 -21.15
N PHE A 390 11.22 39.10 -21.10
CA PHE A 390 12.07 38.56 -22.16
C PHE A 390 11.26 38.15 -23.39
N VAL A 391 10.15 37.42 -23.21
CA VAL A 391 9.29 36.96 -24.31
C VAL A 391 8.64 38.13 -25.05
N GLU A 392 8.19 39.17 -24.36
CA GLU A 392 7.54 40.38 -24.92
C GLU A 392 8.49 41.30 -25.72
N LYS A 393 9.83 41.09 -25.61
CA LYS A 393 10.82 41.92 -26.37
C LYS A 393 10.82 41.65 -27.86
N ALA A 394 10.35 40.48 -28.31
CA ALA A 394 10.38 40.11 -29.69
C ALA A 394 8.99 39.63 -30.16
N LYS A 395 8.65 39.97 -31.40
CA LYS A 395 7.37 39.56 -32.02
C LYS A 395 7.65 38.48 -33.09
N ARG A 396 6.90 37.36 -33.05
CA ARG A 396 6.92 36.32 -34.08
C ARG A 396 6.33 36.86 -35.37
N VAL A 397 7.07 36.79 -36.45
CA VAL A 397 6.68 37.28 -37.79
C VAL A 397 6.30 36.16 -38.73
N TYR A 398 7.02 35.01 -38.61
CA TYR A 398 6.83 33.85 -39.46
C TYR A 398 7.30 32.60 -38.74
N ASP A 399 6.66 31.48 -38.99
CA ASP A 399 7.08 30.18 -38.41
C ASP A 399 6.88 29.02 -39.42
N ILE A 400 7.71 28.02 -39.23
CA ILE A 400 7.60 26.69 -39.82
C ILE A 400 7.48 25.72 -38.66
N PRO A 401 6.26 25.17 -38.39
CA PRO A 401 6.02 24.37 -37.21
C PRO A 401 6.88 23.10 -37.17
N PHE A 402 6.96 22.48 -35.98
CA PHE A 402 7.64 21.22 -35.85
C PHE A 402 6.93 20.12 -36.65
N ASP A 403 7.74 19.38 -37.42
CA ASP A 403 7.31 18.19 -38.16
C ASP A 403 8.13 16.98 -37.77
N SER A 404 7.48 15.86 -37.51
CA SER A 404 8.13 14.59 -37.03
C SER A 404 9.06 13.96 -38.07
N THR A 405 8.83 14.21 -39.36
CA THR A 405 9.67 13.71 -40.47
C THR A 405 10.91 14.59 -40.62
N ARG A 406 10.71 15.90 -40.58
CA ARG A 406 11.79 16.90 -40.59
C ARG A 406 12.61 16.90 -39.31
N LYS A 407 11.94 16.70 -38.18
CA LYS A 407 12.48 16.80 -36.80
C LYS A 407 13.10 18.17 -36.47
N MET A 408 12.53 19.24 -37.02
CA MET A 408 12.99 20.62 -36.86
C MET A 408 11.79 21.58 -36.80
N MET A 409 11.98 22.72 -36.14
CA MET A 409 11.09 23.86 -36.07
C MET A 409 11.89 25.13 -36.34
N THR A 410 11.30 26.10 -37.04
CA THR A 410 11.96 27.38 -37.42
C THR A 410 10.98 28.51 -37.15
N VAL A 411 11.49 29.61 -36.54
CA VAL A 411 10.72 30.82 -36.27
C VAL A 411 11.51 32.05 -36.65
N ILE A 412 10.85 33.03 -37.26
CA ILE A 412 11.45 34.38 -37.51
C ILE A 412 10.87 35.35 -36.48
N MET A 413 11.75 35.93 -35.69
CA MET A 413 11.42 36.92 -34.66
C MET A 413 11.90 38.30 -35.09
N LYS A 414 11.10 39.34 -34.81
CA LYS A 414 11.47 40.73 -34.95
C LYS A 414 11.73 41.37 -33.60
N GLU A 415 12.98 41.75 -33.35
CA GLU A 415 13.47 42.44 -32.16
C GLU A 415 14.16 43.76 -32.60
N ASP A 416 13.77 44.91 -32.06
CA ASP A 416 14.35 46.21 -32.37
C ASP A 416 14.56 46.51 -33.88
N ASN A 417 13.56 46.23 -34.73
CA ASN A 417 13.57 46.33 -36.19
C ASN A 417 14.54 45.35 -36.91
N CYS A 418 15.17 44.42 -36.21
CA CYS A 418 16.02 43.38 -36.78
C CYS A 418 15.25 42.07 -36.82
N GLU A 419 15.19 41.42 -37.97
CA GLU A 419 14.62 40.10 -38.12
C GLU A 419 15.72 39.06 -37.89
N THR A 420 15.45 38.05 -37.02
CA THR A 420 16.37 36.94 -36.76
C THR A 420 15.61 35.63 -36.90
N CYS A 421 16.13 34.75 -37.69
CA CYS A 421 15.64 33.38 -37.82
C CYS A 421 16.27 32.51 -36.74
N TYR A 422 15.47 31.75 -35.98
CA TYR A 422 15.90 30.77 -35.02
C TYR A 422 15.38 29.40 -35.42
N MET A 423 16.22 28.38 -35.32
CA MET A 423 15.87 26.99 -35.59
C MET A 423 16.24 26.13 -34.39
N LYS A 424 15.36 25.20 -34.00
CA LYS A 424 15.67 24.09 -33.06
C LYS A 424 15.27 22.74 -33.67
N GLY A 425 15.93 21.67 -33.25
CA GLY A 425 15.58 20.33 -33.69
C GLY A 425 16.58 19.25 -33.34
N ALA A 426 16.42 18.09 -33.97
CA ALA A 426 17.35 16.98 -33.84
C ALA A 426 18.75 17.39 -34.25
N PRO A 427 19.79 17.14 -33.43
CA PRO A 427 21.13 17.64 -33.68
C PRO A 427 21.68 17.32 -35.06
N GLU A 428 21.49 16.08 -35.53
CA GLU A 428 21.94 15.62 -36.84
C GLU A 428 21.27 16.40 -38.01
N ARG A 429 20.02 16.84 -37.80
CA ARG A 429 19.29 17.61 -38.82
C ARG A 429 19.76 19.07 -38.82
N VAL A 430 19.83 19.70 -37.64
CA VAL A 430 20.25 21.10 -37.51
C VAL A 430 21.68 21.31 -37.92
N ILE A 431 22.63 20.45 -37.53
CA ILE A 431 24.06 20.53 -37.92
C ILE A 431 24.25 20.48 -39.43
N ASN A 432 23.42 19.70 -40.14
CA ASN A 432 23.51 19.59 -41.61
C ASN A 432 23.02 20.86 -42.31
N LYS A 433 22.21 21.71 -41.67
CA LYS A 433 21.74 23.02 -42.18
C LYS A 433 22.72 24.16 -41.85
N CYS A 434 23.76 23.89 -41.04
CA CYS A 434 24.70 24.90 -40.57
C CYS A 434 26.01 24.86 -41.41
N ASN A 435 26.36 26.04 -41.94
CA ASN A 435 27.67 26.29 -42.58
C ASN A 435 28.61 27.06 -41.67
N TYR A 436 28.11 27.60 -40.58
CA TYR A 436 28.87 28.39 -39.61
C TYR A 436 28.60 27.90 -38.18
N ILE A 437 29.48 28.28 -37.25
CA ILE A 437 29.37 28.03 -35.82
C ILE A 437 29.66 29.31 -35.03
N LEU A 438 28.93 29.54 -33.97
CA LEU A 438 29.18 30.63 -33.00
C LEU A 438 30.12 30.12 -31.91
N GLU A 439 31.37 30.59 -31.90
CA GLU A 439 32.34 30.26 -30.82
C GLU A 439 32.89 31.56 -30.18
N ASN A 440 32.70 31.69 -28.87
CA ASN A 440 33.16 32.82 -28.07
C ASN A 440 32.72 34.18 -28.67
N GLY A 441 31.46 34.25 -29.11
CA GLY A 441 30.88 35.48 -29.70
C GLY A 441 31.30 35.74 -31.14
N ARG A 442 32.10 34.89 -31.78
CA ARG A 442 32.54 35.06 -33.17
C ARG A 442 31.99 33.94 -34.06
N VAL A 443 31.48 34.34 -35.23
CA VAL A 443 31.00 33.42 -36.24
C VAL A 443 32.23 32.88 -37.02
N LYS A 444 32.36 31.55 -37.10
CA LYS A 444 33.42 30.82 -37.78
C LYS A 444 32.85 29.84 -38.79
N PRO A 445 33.56 29.45 -39.85
CA PRO A 445 33.09 28.38 -40.74
C PRO A 445 32.97 27.02 -40.02
N MET A 446 31.94 26.28 -40.38
CA MET A 446 31.69 24.93 -39.86
C MET A 446 32.48 23.91 -40.68
N THR A 447 33.63 23.51 -40.19
CA THR A 447 34.45 22.46 -40.85
C THR A 447 33.95 21.05 -40.53
N MET A 448 34.29 20.07 -41.37
CA MET A 448 33.96 18.65 -41.13
C MET A 448 34.53 18.14 -39.79
N ALA A 449 35.73 18.59 -39.44
CA ALA A 449 36.35 18.26 -38.15
C ALA A 449 35.50 18.79 -36.95
N LYS A 450 34.96 20.03 -37.07
CA LYS A 450 34.07 20.61 -36.08
C LYS A 450 32.75 19.85 -35.99
N LYS A 451 32.13 19.49 -37.10
CA LYS A 451 30.91 18.66 -37.14
C LYS A 451 31.15 17.35 -36.40
N LYS A 452 32.27 16.67 -36.67
CA LYS A 452 32.63 15.41 -36.01
C LYS A 452 32.86 15.59 -34.49
N GLN A 453 33.50 16.69 -34.09
CA GLN A 453 33.70 17.04 -32.69
C GLN A 453 32.37 17.29 -31.97
N ILE A 454 31.45 18.04 -32.57
CA ILE A 454 30.13 18.30 -32.01
C ILE A 454 29.36 16.98 -31.84
N CYS A 455 29.35 16.11 -32.83
CA CYS A 455 28.70 14.80 -32.76
C CYS A 455 29.27 13.97 -31.61
N SER A 456 30.58 13.96 -31.36
CA SER A 456 31.15 13.21 -30.24
C SER A 456 30.70 13.73 -28.88
N TYR A 457 30.49 15.04 -28.70
CA TYR A 457 29.90 15.60 -27.47
C TYR A 457 28.42 15.24 -27.34
N ILE A 458 27.67 15.22 -28.44
CA ILE A 458 26.26 14.77 -28.43
C ILE A 458 26.17 13.29 -28.02
N ASP A 459 27.10 12.46 -28.52
CA ASP A 459 27.18 11.05 -28.12
C ASP A 459 27.48 10.91 -26.63
N ILE A 460 28.39 11.73 -26.08
CA ILE A 460 28.66 11.77 -24.63
C ILE A 460 27.41 12.12 -23.83
N MET A 461 26.67 13.16 -24.25
CA MET A 461 25.44 13.58 -23.61
C MET A 461 24.32 12.51 -23.75
N SER A 462 24.18 11.90 -24.92
CA SER A 462 23.20 10.84 -25.18
C SER A 462 23.49 9.56 -24.37
N ASN A 463 24.79 9.22 -24.16
CA ASN A 463 25.16 8.11 -23.29
C ASN A 463 24.85 8.34 -21.79
N LYS A 464 24.63 9.61 -21.40
CA LYS A 464 24.09 9.98 -20.08
C LYS A 464 22.55 10.00 -20.02
N ALA A 465 21.88 9.43 -21.01
CA ALA A 465 20.42 9.43 -21.19
C ALA A 465 19.81 10.81 -21.43
N LEU A 466 20.60 11.79 -21.93
CA LEU A 466 20.09 13.09 -22.26
C LEU A 466 19.48 13.12 -23.67
N ARG A 467 18.27 13.63 -23.78
CA ARG A 467 17.63 13.96 -25.07
C ARG A 467 18.21 15.27 -25.56
N CYS A 468 19.02 15.22 -26.62
CA CYS A 468 19.73 16.34 -27.18
C CYS A 468 18.87 17.11 -28.20
N ILE A 469 18.77 18.44 -28.06
CA ILE A 469 18.12 19.36 -28.98
C ILE A 469 19.12 20.44 -29.34
N ALA A 470 19.42 20.58 -30.64
CA ALA A 470 20.32 21.60 -31.16
C ALA A 470 19.58 22.88 -31.52
N ALA A 471 20.31 23.99 -31.43
CA ALA A 471 19.82 25.31 -31.85
C ALA A 471 20.78 25.98 -32.84
N ALA A 472 20.20 26.72 -33.79
CA ALA A 472 20.91 27.51 -34.79
C ALA A 472 20.17 28.84 -35.06
N TYR A 473 20.86 29.83 -35.64
CA TYR A 473 20.24 31.11 -36.01
C TYR A 473 20.80 31.68 -37.31
N LYS A 474 20.11 32.69 -37.88
CA LYS A 474 20.56 33.51 -39.04
C LYS A 474 20.04 34.92 -38.91
N LYS A 475 20.86 35.93 -39.19
CA LYS A 475 20.52 37.37 -39.02
C LYS A 475 20.33 38.15 -40.30
N GLU A 476 20.87 37.69 -41.44
CA GLU A 476 20.90 38.47 -42.69
C GLU A 476 20.02 37.83 -43.77
N ASP A 477 19.46 38.72 -44.63
CA ASP A 477 18.67 38.36 -45.85
C ASP A 477 17.60 37.28 -45.67
N ILE A 478 16.73 37.50 -44.69
CA ILE A 478 15.63 36.56 -44.42
C ILE A 478 14.52 36.85 -45.43
N LYS A 479 14.64 36.29 -46.64
CA LYS A 479 13.53 36.20 -47.58
C LYS A 479 12.59 35.06 -47.12
N LYS A 480 11.29 35.33 -47.05
CA LYS A 480 10.25 34.39 -46.70
C LYS A 480 10.09 33.31 -47.81
N SER A 481 11.09 32.49 -48.04
CA SER A 481 11.12 31.42 -49.05
C SER A 481 11.81 30.19 -48.50
N GLU A 482 11.86 29.06 -49.26
CA GLU A 482 12.45 27.80 -48.92
C GLU A 482 13.93 27.85 -48.42
N ASP A 483 14.60 28.97 -48.57
CA ASP A 483 15.99 29.21 -48.24
C ASP A 483 16.22 29.64 -46.77
N VAL A 484 15.17 29.84 -45.99
CA VAL A 484 15.27 30.28 -44.59
C VAL A 484 16.04 29.30 -43.73
N GLU A 485 15.91 28.03 -44.03
CA GLU A 485 16.52 26.91 -43.26
C GLU A 485 17.92 26.53 -43.72
N ASN A 486 18.56 27.24 -44.59
CA ASN A 486 19.91 26.96 -45.05
C ASN A 486 20.92 28.03 -44.66
N ASN A 487 22.20 27.67 -44.60
CA ASN A 487 23.30 28.57 -44.25
C ASN A 487 23.17 29.15 -42.83
N LEU A 488 22.74 28.33 -41.91
CA LEU A 488 22.59 28.72 -40.52
C LEU A 488 23.89 28.73 -39.74
N ILE A 489 23.88 29.45 -38.61
CA ILE A 489 24.99 29.52 -37.62
C ILE A 489 24.58 28.63 -36.46
N PHE A 490 25.32 27.54 -36.23
CA PHE A 490 25.11 26.65 -35.10
C PHE A 490 25.45 27.37 -33.77
N ILE A 491 24.60 27.23 -32.76
CA ILE A 491 24.80 27.87 -31.44
C ILE A 491 25.26 26.86 -30.40
N GLY A 492 24.49 25.78 -30.24
CA GLY A 492 24.73 24.80 -29.20
C GLY A 492 23.65 23.71 -29.11
N VAL A 493 23.74 22.91 -28.08
CA VAL A 493 22.82 21.81 -27.80
C VAL A 493 22.38 21.87 -26.36
N ALA A 494 21.09 21.65 -26.10
CA ALA A 494 20.55 21.36 -24.77
C ALA A 494 20.31 19.88 -24.61
N GLY A 495 20.77 19.29 -23.50
CA GLY A 495 20.51 17.92 -23.09
C GLY A 495 19.50 17.88 -21.96
N SER A 496 18.31 17.37 -22.23
CA SER A 496 17.21 17.24 -21.27
C SER A 496 16.94 15.79 -20.94
N MET A 497 16.48 15.53 -19.71
CA MET A 497 16.04 14.22 -19.28
C MET A 497 14.89 14.35 -18.29
N ASP A 498 14.16 13.30 -18.09
CA ASP A 498 13.26 13.14 -16.94
C ASP A 498 14.08 12.59 -15.76
N PRO A 499 14.44 13.43 -14.77
CA PRO A 499 15.37 13.04 -13.72
C PRO A 499 14.73 12.05 -12.74
N PRO A 500 15.55 11.14 -12.16
CA PRO A 500 15.09 10.32 -11.05
C PRO A 500 14.59 11.18 -9.90
N ARG A 501 13.59 10.68 -9.16
CA ARG A 501 13.16 11.30 -7.91
C ARG A 501 14.28 11.20 -6.87
N PRO A 502 14.53 12.21 -6.04
CA PRO A 502 15.64 12.23 -5.08
C PRO A 502 15.64 11.04 -4.12
N GLU A 503 14.46 10.62 -3.66
CA GLU A 503 14.27 9.56 -2.66
C GLU A 503 14.44 8.15 -3.21
N VAL A 504 14.37 7.97 -4.53
CA VAL A 504 14.41 6.63 -5.16
C VAL A 504 15.73 5.91 -4.92
N LYS A 505 16.84 6.62 -4.95
CA LYS A 505 18.17 6.03 -4.71
C LYS A 505 18.29 5.39 -3.33
N GLU A 506 17.77 6.07 -2.30
CA GLU A 506 17.73 5.54 -0.93
C GLU A 506 16.74 4.37 -0.82
N ALA A 507 15.56 4.49 -1.46
CA ALA A 507 14.57 3.43 -1.48
C ALA A 507 15.10 2.14 -2.14
N VAL A 508 15.83 2.25 -3.25
CA VAL A 508 16.50 1.12 -3.92
C VAL A 508 17.55 0.48 -3.00
N MET A 509 18.32 1.27 -2.25
CA MET A 509 19.26 0.72 -1.26
C MET A 509 18.53 -0.05 -0.16
N LYS A 510 17.43 0.48 0.39
CA LYS A 510 16.58 -0.21 1.36
C LYS A 510 16.05 -1.54 0.81
N CYS A 511 15.60 -1.56 -0.46
CA CYS A 511 15.20 -2.81 -1.12
C CYS A 511 16.32 -3.84 -1.11
N LYS A 512 17.53 -3.46 -1.52
CA LYS A 512 18.68 -4.38 -1.58
C LYS A 512 19.02 -4.95 -0.20
N LEU A 513 19.06 -4.11 0.84
CA LEU A 513 19.28 -4.55 2.22
C LEU A 513 18.17 -5.50 2.70
N ALA A 514 16.95 -5.26 2.27
CA ALA A 514 15.78 -6.09 2.58
C ALA A 514 15.67 -7.37 1.74
N GLY A 515 16.65 -7.66 0.87
CA GLY A 515 16.64 -8.82 -0.04
C GLY A 515 15.61 -8.71 -1.16
N ILE A 516 15.10 -7.51 -1.45
CA ILE A 516 14.12 -7.24 -2.50
C ILE A 516 14.87 -6.84 -3.77
N LYS A 517 14.46 -7.38 -4.91
CA LYS A 517 15.06 -7.09 -6.22
C LYS A 517 14.25 -5.99 -6.93
N PRO A 518 14.72 -4.73 -6.98
CA PRO A 518 14.08 -3.71 -7.82
C PRO A 518 14.41 -3.99 -9.30
N VAL A 519 13.39 -3.94 -10.14
CA VAL A 519 13.45 -4.17 -11.59
C VAL A 519 12.80 -3.00 -12.30
N MET A 520 13.49 -2.42 -13.27
CA MET A 520 12.95 -1.35 -14.10
C MET A 520 12.38 -1.93 -15.41
N ILE A 521 11.16 -1.55 -15.74
CA ILE A 521 10.48 -1.91 -16.97
C ILE A 521 10.07 -0.61 -17.67
N THR A 522 10.44 -0.40 -18.95
CA THR A 522 10.19 0.86 -19.63
C THR A 522 10.04 0.71 -21.14
N GLY A 523 9.30 1.64 -21.77
CA GLY A 523 9.25 1.83 -23.22
C GLY A 523 10.48 2.53 -23.80
N ASP A 524 11.38 3.07 -22.97
CA ASP A 524 12.58 3.80 -23.43
C ASP A 524 13.62 2.90 -24.10
N HIS A 525 14.55 3.52 -24.79
CA HIS A 525 15.71 2.84 -25.39
C HIS A 525 16.60 2.21 -24.30
N LYS A 526 17.19 1.02 -24.58
CA LYS A 526 18.01 0.23 -23.64
C LYS A 526 19.12 1.06 -22.98
N ASN A 527 19.86 1.88 -23.75
CA ASN A 527 20.96 2.69 -23.21
C ASN A 527 20.44 3.76 -22.22
N THR A 528 19.33 4.41 -22.54
CA THR A 528 18.68 5.39 -21.65
C THR A 528 18.22 4.75 -20.34
N ALA A 529 17.56 3.59 -20.46
CA ALA A 529 17.08 2.84 -19.30
C ALA A 529 18.23 2.39 -18.38
N LEU A 530 19.32 1.85 -18.97
CA LEU A 530 20.50 1.43 -18.23
C LEU A 530 21.22 2.61 -17.54
N ALA A 531 21.35 3.76 -18.22
CA ALA A 531 21.99 4.95 -17.62
C ALA A 531 21.21 5.43 -16.38
N ILE A 532 19.86 5.50 -16.46
CA ILE A 532 19.01 5.86 -15.33
C ILE A 532 19.11 4.80 -14.23
N ALA A 533 18.98 3.52 -14.56
CA ALA A 533 19.05 2.43 -13.61
C ALA A 533 20.38 2.38 -12.84
N LYS A 534 21.50 2.67 -13.50
CA LYS A 534 22.82 2.80 -12.86
C LYS A 534 22.85 4.00 -11.91
N SER A 535 22.30 5.15 -12.30
CA SER A 535 22.31 6.37 -11.46
C SER A 535 21.56 6.20 -10.13
N ILE A 536 20.53 5.33 -10.11
CA ILE A 536 19.73 5.00 -8.92
C ILE A 536 20.10 3.65 -8.29
N ASN A 537 21.20 3.04 -8.72
CA ASN A 537 21.75 1.79 -8.20
C ASN A 537 20.83 0.55 -8.40
N ILE A 538 19.93 0.51 -9.37
CA ILE A 538 19.16 -0.70 -9.70
C ILE A 538 20.11 -1.76 -10.31
N CYS A 539 20.95 -1.39 -11.26
CA CYS A 539 21.95 -2.26 -11.88
C CYS A 539 23.35 -1.67 -11.79
N ASN A 540 24.37 -2.52 -11.96
CA ASN A 540 25.79 -2.12 -11.92
C ASN A 540 26.48 -2.33 -13.26
N SER A 541 25.97 -3.23 -14.11
CA SER A 541 26.56 -3.59 -15.42
C SER A 541 25.49 -3.56 -16.52
N ASP A 542 25.95 -3.46 -17.78
CA ASP A 542 25.10 -3.44 -18.97
C ASP A 542 24.44 -4.81 -19.26
N ASP A 543 25.09 -5.91 -18.83
CA ASP A 543 24.59 -7.27 -18.97
C ASP A 543 23.28 -7.53 -18.19
N GLN A 544 22.90 -6.61 -17.31
CA GLN A 544 21.65 -6.69 -16.56
C GLN A 544 20.47 -6.05 -17.31
N GLY A 545 20.62 -5.72 -18.60
CA GLY A 545 19.56 -5.12 -19.42
C GLY A 545 19.16 -5.97 -20.62
N LEU A 546 17.86 -6.13 -20.87
CA LEU A 546 17.27 -6.75 -22.07
C LEU A 546 16.35 -5.76 -22.80
N SER A 547 16.38 -5.80 -24.14
CA SER A 547 15.42 -5.05 -24.98
C SER A 547 14.21 -5.92 -25.35
N GLY A 548 13.11 -5.29 -25.76
CA GLY A 548 11.92 -5.99 -26.25
C GLY A 548 12.22 -6.91 -27.43
N GLU A 549 13.14 -6.51 -28.35
CA GLU A 549 13.55 -7.33 -29.48
C GLU A 549 14.34 -8.59 -29.05
N GLU A 550 15.13 -8.48 -27.98
CA GLU A 550 15.82 -9.61 -27.36
C GLU A 550 14.81 -10.52 -26.64
N LEU A 551 13.81 -9.94 -25.96
CA LEU A 551 12.76 -10.67 -25.27
C LEU A 551 11.86 -11.49 -26.20
N GLU A 552 11.59 -11.03 -27.41
CA GLU A 552 10.79 -11.78 -28.39
C GLU A 552 11.50 -13.04 -28.90
N LYS A 553 12.82 -13.03 -28.90
CA LYS A 553 13.65 -14.14 -29.37
C LYS A 553 13.89 -15.22 -28.30
N ILE A 554 13.65 -14.89 -27.03
CA ILE A 554 13.90 -15.79 -25.89
C ILE A 554 12.63 -16.59 -25.60
N SER A 555 12.78 -17.90 -25.40
CA SER A 555 11.70 -18.78 -24.92
C SER A 555 11.27 -18.41 -23.48
N ASP A 556 10.10 -18.85 -23.05
CA ASP A 556 9.64 -18.59 -21.68
C ASP A 556 10.57 -19.28 -20.63
N ASP A 557 11.10 -20.45 -20.94
CA ASP A 557 12.01 -21.17 -20.05
C ASP A 557 13.37 -20.45 -19.94
N ASP A 558 13.92 -19.93 -21.06
CA ASP A 558 15.13 -19.13 -21.03
C ASP A 558 14.91 -17.79 -20.32
N LEU A 559 13.71 -17.22 -20.42
CA LEU A 559 13.34 -16.01 -19.70
C LEU A 559 13.31 -16.25 -18.19
N GLU A 560 12.86 -17.42 -17.72
CA GLU A 560 12.90 -17.79 -16.30
C GLU A 560 14.33 -17.81 -15.73
N GLU A 561 15.32 -18.21 -16.53
CA GLU A 561 16.73 -18.12 -16.12
C GLU A 561 17.27 -16.67 -16.22
N ALA A 562 16.91 -15.96 -17.29
CA ALA A 562 17.37 -14.59 -17.53
C ALA A 562 16.94 -13.62 -16.41
N VAL A 563 15.69 -13.70 -15.91
CA VAL A 563 15.17 -12.79 -14.86
C VAL A 563 15.93 -12.92 -13.51
N LYS A 564 16.70 -13.99 -13.31
CA LYS A 564 17.55 -14.13 -12.13
C LYS A 564 18.66 -13.06 -12.12
N LYS A 565 19.17 -12.66 -13.30
CA LYS A 565 20.28 -11.71 -13.48
C LYS A 565 19.80 -10.33 -13.96
N VAL A 566 18.85 -10.29 -14.89
CA VAL A 566 18.36 -9.05 -15.52
C VAL A 566 17.60 -8.17 -14.51
N ARG A 567 17.83 -6.85 -14.60
CA ARG A 567 17.22 -5.82 -13.74
C ARG A 567 16.57 -4.69 -14.52
N VAL A 568 16.81 -4.62 -15.84
CA VAL A 568 16.29 -3.57 -16.72
C VAL A 568 15.70 -4.19 -17.98
N PHE A 569 14.43 -3.92 -18.24
CA PHE A 569 13.73 -4.32 -19.45
C PHE A 569 13.31 -3.07 -20.22
N ALA A 570 13.83 -2.89 -21.43
CA ALA A 570 13.69 -1.68 -22.23
C ALA A 570 12.91 -1.94 -23.52
N ARG A 571 12.17 -0.96 -24.05
CA ARG A 571 11.30 -1.07 -25.24
C ARG A 571 10.33 -2.25 -25.16
N VAL A 572 9.73 -2.46 -23.99
CA VAL A 572 8.82 -3.58 -23.78
C VAL A 572 7.39 -3.25 -24.24
N SER A 573 6.73 -4.25 -24.83
CA SER A 573 5.31 -4.23 -25.14
C SER A 573 4.48 -4.66 -23.90
N PRO A 574 3.15 -4.44 -23.89
CA PRO A 574 2.27 -4.95 -22.81
C PRO A 574 2.40 -6.46 -22.59
N ASN A 575 2.49 -7.25 -23.65
CA ASN A 575 2.69 -8.70 -23.57
C ASN A 575 4.02 -9.07 -22.92
N HIS A 576 5.08 -8.30 -23.18
CA HIS A 576 6.37 -8.51 -22.53
C HIS A 576 6.29 -8.28 -21.02
N LYS A 577 5.55 -7.23 -20.55
CA LYS A 577 5.33 -6.96 -19.12
C LYS A 577 4.70 -8.17 -18.43
N LEU A 578 3.68 -8.76 -19.06
CA LEU A 578 3.01 -9.96 -18.54
C LEU A 578 3.95 -11.17 -18.47
N ARG A 579 4.74 -11.44 -19.53
CA ARG A 579 5.72 -12.54 -19.58
C ARG A 579 6.79 -12.41 -18.48
N ILE A 580 7.30 -11.18 -18.27
CA ILE A 580 8.30 -10.88 -17.21
C ILE A 580 7.72 -11.19 -15.82
N VAL A 581 6.50 -10.74 -15.52
CA VAL A 581 5.84 -11.02 -14.24
C VAL A 581 5.68 -12.53 -14.04
N LYS A 582 5.18 -13.26 -15.05
CA LYS A 582 5.03 -14.72 -14.99
C LYS A 582 6.35 -15.44 -14.74
N ALA A 583 7.44 -15.03 -15.42
CA ALA A 583 8.76 -15.62 -15.25
C ALA A 583 9.30 -15.43 -13.81
N PHE A 584 9.11 -14.26 -13.21
CA PHE A 584 9.48 -14.05 -11.81
C PHE A 584 8.63 -14.92 -10.86
N LYS A 585 7.32 -15.04 -11.09
CA LYS A 585 6.42 -15.87 -10.26
C LYS A 585 6.77 -17.36 -10.33
N LYS A 586 7.11 -17.88 -11.51
CA LYS A 586 7.57 -19.28 -11.67
C LYS A 586 8.87 -19.55 -10.90
N ASN A 587 9.73 -18.56 -10.74
CA ASN A 587 10.92 -18.63 -9.87
C ASN A 587 10.58 -18.46 -8.37
N ASN A 588 9.34 -18.68 -7.94
CA ASN A 588 8.85 -18.56 -6.56
C ASN A 588 9.05 -17.16 -5.93
N ASN A 589 9.18 -16.12 -6.75
CA ASN A 589 9.20 -14.76 -6.25
C ASN A 589 7.77 -14.26 -6.00
N ILE A 590 7.63 -13.37 -5.03
CA ILE A 590 6.41 -12.58 -4.80
C ILE A 590 6.62 -11.25 -5.48
N VAL A 591 5.84 -11.00 -6.52
CA VAL A 591 6.05 -9.90 -7.46
C VAL A 591 5.06 -8.77 -7.19
N ALA A 592 5.59 -7.57 -6.93
CA ALA A 592 4.84 -6.32 -7.02
C ALA A 592 5.06 -5.70 -8.41
N MET A 593 4.00 -5.28 -9.10
CA MET A 593 4.06 -4.66 -10.43
C MET A 593 3.35 -3.32 -10.44
N THR A 594 4.04 -2.26 -10.89
CA THR A 594 3.44 -0.93 -11.06
C THR A 594 3.05 -0.66 -12.50
N GLY A 595 2.06 0.19 -12.71
CA GLY A 595 1.69 0.73 -14.00
C GLY A 595 0.66 1.85 -13.90
N ASP A 596 0.54 2.63 -14.96
CA ASP A 596 -0.36 3.79 -15.05
C ASP A 596 -1.33 3.71 -16.25
N GLY A 597 -0.99 2.97 -17.30
CA GLY A 597 -1.79 2.86 -18.53
C GLY A 597 -2.65 1.61 -18.62
N VAL A 598 -3.69 1.65 -19.44
CA VAL A 598 -4.56 0.50 -19.75
C VAL A 598 -3.74 -0.72 -20.17
N ASN A 599 -2.63 -0.50 -20.85
CA ASN A 599 -1.71 -1.54 -21.33
C ASN A 599 -1.00 -2.30 -20.19
N ASP A 600 -0.99 -1.76 -18.97
CA ASP A 600 -0.35 -2.36 -17.82
C ASP A 600 -1.29 -3.23 -16.99
N ALA A 601 -2.60 -3.05 -17.16
CA ALA A 601 -3.63 -3.73 -16.37
C ALA A 601 -3.50 -5.27 -16.38
N PRO A 602 -3.18 -5.97 -17.49
CA PRO A 602 -2.96 -7.41 -17.48
C PRO A 602 -1.77 -7.83 -16.61
N ALA A 603 -0.66 -7.10 -16.64
CA ALA A 603 0.52 -7.39 -15.84
C ALA A 603 0.29 -7.05 -14.35
N ILE A 604 -0.44 -5.97 -14.05
CA ILE A 604 -0.87 -5.59 -12.70
C ILE A 604 -1.77 -6.66 -12.09
N LYS A 605 -2.74 -7.18 -12.85
CA LYS A 605 -3.66 -8.22 -12.40
C LYS A 605 -2.96 -9.57 -12.18
N GLU A 606 -1.97 -9.91 -13.02
CA GLU A 606 -1.18 -11.14 -12.91
C GLU A 606 -0.23 -11.12 -11.70
N ALA A 607 0.29 -9.96 -11.33
CA ALA A 607 1.22 -9.83 -10.20
C ALA A 607 0.57 -10.28 -8.87
N ASP A 608 1.40 -10.71 -7.91
CA ASP A 608 0.91 -11.00 -6.56
C ASP A 608 0.38 -9.72 -5.87
N ILE A 609 0.96 -8.57 -6.25
CA ILE A 609 0.52 -7.24 -5.81
C ILE A 609 0.56 -6.31 -7.01
N GLY A 610 -0.60 -6.00 -7.54
CA GLY A 610 -0.77 -4.93 -8.51
C GLY A 610 -0.77 -3.56 -7.82
N ILE A 611 -0.04 -2.60 -8.37
CA ILE A 611 0.10 -1.25 -7.86
C ILE A 611 -0.22 -0.25 -8.96
N ALA A 612 -1.22 0.59 -8.75
CA ALA A 612 -1.59 1.65 -9.70
C ALA A 612 -1.09 3.01 -9.21
N MET A 613 -0.82 3.90 -10.17
CA MET A 613 -0.56 5.30 -9.91
C MET A 613 -1.88 6.03 -9.57
N GLY A 614 -1.85 6.93 -8.60
CA GLY A 614 -3.03 7.68 -8.16
C GLY A 614 -3.28 8.92 -9.00
N ILE A 615 -2.21 9.61 -9.41
CA ILE A 615 -2.24 10.85 -10.19
C ILE A 615 -2.30 10.54 -11.68
N SER A 616 -1.33 9.78 -12.20
CA SER A 616 -1.22 9.46 -13.63
C SER A 616 -1.99 8.22 -14.05
N GLY A 617 -2.40 7.36 -13.10
CA GLY A 617 -3.03 6.09 -13.40
C GLY A 617 -4.46 6.20 -13.89
N THR A 618 -4.80 5.39 -14.91
CA THR A 618 -6.16 5.24 -15.41
C THR A 618 -7.04 4.45 -14.44
N ASP A 619 -8.36 4.60 -14.53
CA ASP A 619 -9.29 3.87 -13.67
C ASP A 619 -9.18 2.36 -13.84
N VAL A 620 -8.85 1.90 -15.05
CA VAL A 620 -8.59 0.48 -15.35
C VAL A 620 -7.44 -0.07 -14.51
N THR A 621 -6.33 0.65 -14.43
CA THR A 621 -5.18 0.25 -13.63
C THR A 621 -5.48 0.31 -12.14
N LYS A 622 -6.19 1.35 -11.69
CA LYS A 622 -6.62 1.49 -10.30
C LYS A 622 -7.53 0.35 -9.88
N GLU A 623 -8.40 -0.11 -10.78
CA GLU A 623 -9.29 -1.23 -10.49
C GLU A 623 -8.58 -2.58 -10.47
N ALA A 624 -7.67 -2.82 -11.40
CA ALA A 624 -6.87 -4.04 -11.44
C ALA A 624 -5.92 -4.16 -10.23
N ALA A 625 -5.57 -3.02 -9.62
CA ALA A 625 -4.58 -2.95 -8.56
C ALA A 625 -5.12 -3.29 -7.17
N ALA A 626 -4.27 -3.90 -6.35
CA ALA A 626 -4.51 -4.13 -4.93
C ALA A 626 -4.13 -2.90 -4.06
N MET A 627 -3.26 -2.01 -4.58
CA MET A 627 -2.79 -0.80 -3.91
C MET A 627 -2.68 0.36 -4.90
N ILE A 628 -2.97 1.58 -4.44
CA ILE A 628 -2.84 2.81 -5.22
C ILE A 628 -1.85 3.75 -4.52
N LEU A 629 -0.90 4.32 -5.26
CA LEU A 629 0.05 5.32 -4.77
C LEU A 629 -0.51 6.71 -5.02
N THR A 630 -0.91 7.44 -3.98
CA THR A 630 -1.49 8.78 -4.15
C THR A 630 -0.48 9.85 -4.57
N ASP A 631 0.82 9.55 -4.51
CA ASP A 631 1.95 10.41 -4.87
C ASP A 631 2.78 9.90 -6.06
N ASP A 632 2.37 8.78 -6.67
CA ASP A 632 3.05 8.12 -7.77
C ASP A 632 4.55 7.83 -7.51
N ASN A 633 4.96 7.59 -6.26
CA ASN A 633 6.35 7.53 -5.86
C ASN A 633 6.81 6.10 -5.51
N PHE A 634 7.91 5.64 -6.12
CA PHE A 634 8.52 4.34 -5.82
C PHE A 634 8.90 4.17 -4.33
N ALA A 635 9.34 5.24 -3.66
CA ALA A 635 9.71 5.18 -2.24
C ALA A 635 8.51 4.81 -1.35
N THR A 636 7.30 5.19 -1.76
CA THR A 636 6.06 4.82 -1.08
C THR A 636 5.79 3.33 -1.15
N ILE A 637 6.16 2.65 -2.25
CA ILE A 637 6.07 1.18 -2.35
C ILE A 637 6.96 0.53 -1.30
N VAL A 638 8.19 1.00 -1.16
CA VAL A 638 9.15 0.46 -0.19
C VAL A 638 8.65 0.68 1.24
N SER A 639 8.07 1.84 1.52
CA SER A 639 7.44 2.14 2.81
C SER A 639 6.22 1.25 3.09
N ALA A 640 5.44 0.92 2.06
CA ALA A 640 4.30 0.01 2.19
C ALA A 640 4.76 -1.44 2.45
N VAL A 641 5.85 -1.89 1.82
CA VAL A 641 6.46 -3.19 2.12
C VAL A 641 6.98 -3.24 3.56
N GLU A 642 7.63 -2.17 4.03
CA GLU A 642 8.07 -2.04 5.42
C GLU A 642 6.89 -2.18 6.38
N GLU A 643 5.79 -1.44 6.18
CA GLU A 643 4.58 -1.55 6.98
C GLU A 643 3.96 -2.95 6.93
N GLY A 644 3.91 -3.60 5.77
CA GLY A 644 3.44 -4.98 5.64
C GLY A 644 4.27 -5.96 6.48
N ARG A 645 5.59 -5.77 6.55
CA ARG A 645 6.49 -6.55 7.42
C ARG A 645 6.23 -6.28 8.90
N ILE A 646 6.02 -5.02 9.29
CA ILE A 646 5.71 -4.61 10.67
C ILE A 646 4.39 -5.25 11.13
N ILE A 647 3.35 -5.16 10.32
CA ILE A 647 2.04 -5.73 10.63
C ILE A 647 2.14 -7.24 10.87
N TYR A 648 2.82 -7.95 9.97
CA TYR A 648 3.00 -9.39 10.12
C TYR A 648 3.84 -9.75 11.35
N ASP A 649 4.89 -9.02 11.64
CA ASP A 649 5.71 -9.21 12.83
C ASP A 649 4.88 -8.99 14.10
N ASN A 650 4.07 -7.96 14.14
CA ASN A 650 3.15 -7.69 15.25
C ASN A 650 2.09 -8.79 15.41
N ILE A 651 1.57 -9.32 14.29
CA ILE A 651 0.69 -10.50 14.32
C ILE A 651 1.39 -11.69 14.98
N ARG A 652 2.64 -11.97 14.66
CA ARG A 652 3.40 -13.05 15.29
C ARG A 652 3.64 -12.80 16.79
N LYS A 653 3.90 -11.55 17.19
CA LYS A 653 4.13 -11.16 18.60
C LYS A 653 2.91 -11.49 19.45
N PHE A 654 1.71 -11.07 19.07
CA PHE A 654 0.53 -11.35 19.88
C PHE A 654 0.07 -12.81 19.79
N ILE A 655 0.28 -13.51 18.65
CA ILE A 655 0.03 -14.96 18.54
C ILE A 655 0.94 -15.71 19.52
N ARG A 656 2.24 -15.38 19.55
CA ARG A 656 3.18 -15.94 20.51
C ARG A 656 2.71 -15.73 21.95
N TYR A 657 2.26 -14.51 22.27
CA TYR A 657 1.78 -14.15 23.58
C TYR A 657 0.55 -15.00 23.97
N LEU A 658 -0.53 -14.90 23.22
CA LEU A 658 -1.79 -15.58 23.54
C LEU A 658 -1.64 -17.10 23.63
N LEU A 659 -0.99 -17.73 22.64
CA LEU A 659 -0.84 -19.19 22.64
C LEU A 659 0.09 -19.68 23.76
N SER A 660 1.11 -18.91 24.16
CA SER A 660 1.94 -19.28 25.31
C SER A 660 1.17 -19.17 26.63
N CYS A 661 0.34 -18.13 26.79
CA CYS A 661 -0.51 -17.93 27.95
C CYS A 661 -1.53 -19.09 28.11
N ASN A 662 -2.29 -19.35 27.04
CA ASN A 662 -3.29 -20.43 27.06
C ASN A 662 -2.66 -21.81 27.31
N LEU A 663 -1.49 -22.08 26.69
CA LEU A 663 -0.77 -23.33 26.96
C LEU A 663 -0.32 -23.42 28.44
N GLY A 664 0.13 -22.32 29.03
CA GLY A 664 0.50 -22.25 30.43
C GLY A 664 -0.67 -22.57 31.36
N GLU A 665 -1.84 -22.01 31.11
CA GLU A 665 -3.09 -22.26 31.85
C GLU A 665 -3.51 -23.72 31.78
N VAL A 666 -3.63 -24.24 30.55
CA VAL A 666 -4.01 -25.64 30.31
C VAL A 666 -3.03 -26.59 31.00
N LEU A 667 -1.73 -26.31 30.89
CA LEU A 667 -0.70 -27.18 31.44
C LEU A 667 -0.69 -27.15 32.99
N THR A 668 -0.95 -25.99 33.61
CA THR A 668 -1.10 -25.87 35.07
C THR A 668 -2.16 -26.80 35.59
N MET A 669 -3.35 -26.76 34.98
CA MET A 669 -4.49 -27.60 35.39
C MET A 669 -4.28 -29.09 35.06
N PHE A 670 -3.71 -29.38 33.88
CA PHE A 670 -3.40 -30.75 33.45
C PHE A 670 -2.37 -31.41 34.39
N LEU A 671 -1.26 -30.74 34.68
CA LEU A 671 -0.24 -31.28 35.59
C LEU A 671 -0.77 -31.43 37.00
N ALA A 672 -1.55 -30.50 37.53
CA ALA A 672 -2.20 -30.65 38.82
C ALA A 672 -3.07 -31.90 38.87
N SER A 673 -3.86 -32.14 37.83
CA SER A 673 -4.65 -33.32 37.69
C SER A 673 -3.80 -34.61 37.61
N VAL A 674 -2.70 -34.63 36.88
CA VAL A 674 -1.79 -35.77 36.75
C VAL A 674 -1.09 -36.09 38.07
N PHE A 675 -0.64 -35.06 38.81
CA PHE A 675 0.07 -35.24 40.10
C PHE A 675 -0.85 -35.37 41.32
N TYR A 676 -2.15 -35.56 41.16
CA TYR A 676 -3.11 -35.69 42.26
C TYR A 676 -3.19 -34.47 43.15
N LEU A 677 -2.97 -33.28 42.64
CA LEU A 677 -3.06 -32.05 43.39
C LEU A 677 -4.48 -31.48 43.40
N PRO A 678 -4.87 -30.70 44.42
CA PRO A 678 -6.09 -29.90 44.37
C PRO A 678 -6.04 -28.93 43.17
N ASN A 679 -7.19 -28.53 42.62
CA ASN A 679 -7.27 -27.59 41.50
C ASN A 679 -6.58 -26.24 41.88
N PRO A 680 -5.51 -25.84 41.16
CA PRO A 680 -4.77 -24.62 41.45
C PRO A 680 -5.54 -23.34 41.13
N LEU A 681 -6.50 -23.44 40.24
CA LEU A 681 -7.32 -22.32 39.78
C LEU A 681 -8.79 -22.72 39.75
N THR A 682 -9.68 -21.77 40.02
CA THR A 682 -11.13 -21.97 39.84
C THR A 682 -11.55 -21.62 38.42
N PRO A 683 -12.70 -22.14 37.92
CA PRO A 683 -13.22 -21.80 36.58
C PRO A 683 -13.34 -20.30 36.33
N ILE A 684 -13.86 -19.55 37.30
CA ILE A 684 -14.01 -18.10 37.17
C ILE A 684 -12.69 -17.34 37.10
N GLN A 685 -11.64 -17.82 37.79
CA GLN A 685 -10.31 -17.24 37.76
C GLN A 685 -9.67 -17.42 36.38
N ILE A 686 -9.81 -18.58 35.75
CA ILE A 686 -9.32 -18.87 34.40
C ILE A 686 -9.99 -17.95 33.37
N LEU A 687 -11.33 -17.82 33.44
CA LEU A 687 -12.08 -16.93 32.57
C LEU A 687 -11.69 -15.46 32.75
N PHE A 688 -11.44 -15.03 33.99
CA PHE A 688 -10.95 -13.68 34.27
C PHE A 688 -9.60 -13.42 33.63
N VAL A 689 -8.67 -14.38 33.67
CA VAL A 689 -7.33 -14.22 33.05
C VAL A 689 -7.48 -14.00 31.55
N ASN A 690 -8.16 -14.86 30.84
CA ASN A 690 -8.31 -14.81 29.40
C ASN A 690 -9.02 -13.54 28.91
N LEU A 691 -10.08 -13.15 29.62
CA LEU A 691 -10.91 -12.02 29.20
C LEU A 691 -10.32 -10.67 29.61
N ALA A 692 -9.83 -10.57 30.85
CA ALA A 692 -9.49 -9.31 31.46
C ALA A 692 -7.99 -8.98 31.35
N THR A 693 -7.09 -9.94 31.55
CA THR A 693 -5.67 -9.64 31.65
C THR A 693 -4.90 -9.91 30.36
N ASP A 694 -5.33 -10.83 29.50
CA ASP A 694 -4.60 -11.19 28.28
C ASP A 694 -5.06 -10.39 27.05
N GLY A 695 -6.32 -10.02 26.96
CA GLY A 695 -6.88 -9.34 25.79
C GLY A 695 -6.26 -7.97 25.50
N LEU A 696 -6.14 -7.12 26.51
CA LEU A 696 -5.62 -5.75 26.34
C LEU A 696 -4.14 -5.71 25.94
N PRO A 697 -3.22 -6.46 26.59
CA PRO A 697 -1.82 -6.53 26.17
C PRO A 697 -1.64 -7.11 24.78
N ALA A 698 -2.46 -8.10 24.37
CA ALA A 698 -2.43 -8.67 23.04
C ALA A 698 -2.79 -7.62 21.95
N ILE A 699 -3.84 -6.81 22.17
CA ILE A 699 -4.20 -5.71 21.28
C ILE A 699 -3.07 -4.69 21.18
N ALA A 700 -2.44 -4.36 22.31
CA ALA A 700 -1.33 -3.40 22.36
C ALA A 700 -0.08 -3.89 21.61
N LEU A 701 0.17 -5.20 21.55
CA LEU A 701 1.22 -5.80 20.71
C LEU A 701 0.91 -5.65 19.22
N GLY A 702 -0.35 -5.61 18.81
CA GLY A 702 -0.78 -5.36 17.43
C GLY A 702 -0.34 -4.00 16.86
N VAL A 703 0.00 -3.05 17.73
CA VAL A 703 0.49 -1.70 17.37
C VAL A 703 1.92 -1.44 17.84
N ASP A 704 2.67 -2.48 18.16
CA ASP A 704 4.05 -2.34 18.63
C ASP A 704 4.95 -1.69 17.56
N PRO A 705 5.90 -0.81 17.95
CA PRO A 705 6.88 -0.26 17.02
C PRO A 705 7.74 -1.34 16.37
N PRO A 706 8.23 -1.12 15.13
CA PRO A 706 9.05 -2.09 14.43
C PRO A 706 10.40 -2.34 15.11
N ASP A 707 10.91 -3.55 14.93
CA ASP A 707 12.32 -3.84 15.20
C ASP A 707 13.22 -3.05 14.22
N LYS A 708 14.37 -2.56 14.68
CA LYS A 708 15.29 -1.73 13.88
C LYS A 708 15.82 -2.43 12.63
N ASP A 709 15.85 -3.75 12.64
CA ASP A 709 16.37 -4.60 11.55
C ASP A 709 15.28 -5.16 10.64
N ILE A 710 14.03 -4.65 10.69
CA ILE A 710 12.90 -5.19 9.92
C ILE A 710 13.17 -5.17 8.40
N MET A 711 13.85 -4.14 7.90
CA MET A 711 14.25 -4.00 6.50
C MET A 711 15.66 -4.54 6.19
N MET A 712 16.27 -5.29 7.11
CA MET A 712 17.50 -6.07 6.87
C MET A 712 17.21 -7.57 6.73
N GLN A 713 15.95 -7.95 6.84
CA GLN A 713 15.51 -9.35 6.77
C GLN A 713 15.20 -9.76 5.34
N GLN A 714 15.54 -11.00 4.99
CA GLN A 714 15.16 -11.60 3.71
C GLN A 714 13.63 -11.76 3.61
N PRO A 715 13.06 -11.59 2.42
CA PRO A 715 11.64 -11.81 2.18
C PRO A 715 11.24 -13.24 2.58
N ARG A 716 10.01 -13.41 3.02
CA ARG A 716 9.41 -14.71 3.31
C ARG A 716 8.93 -15.37 2.02
N THR A 717 8.99 -16.69 1.99
CA THR A 717 8.45 -17.46 0.87
C THR A 717 6.93 -17.65 1.00
N LYS A 718 6.23 -17.91 -0.10
CA LYS A 718 4.77 -18.19 -0.11
C LYS A 718 4.38 -19.37 0.78
N SER A 719 5.25 -20.36 0.91
CA SER A 719 5.03 -21.56 1.71
C SER A 719 5.29 -21.36 3.20
N GLU A 720 5.97 -20.29 3.58
CA GLU A 720 6.34 -20.01 4.96
C GLU A 720 5.12 -19.62 5.80
N GLY A 721 4.72 -20.52 6.71
CA GLY A 721 3.59 -20.30 7.59
C GLY A 721 3.92 -19.35 8.75
N ILE A 722 2.89 -18.91 9.48
CA ILE A 722 3.03 -17.96 10.60
C ILE A 722 3.91 -18.50 11.74
N PHE A 723 3.95 -19.81 11.92
CA PHE A 723 4.76 -20.50 12.94
C PHE A 723 6.19 -20.83 12.51
N ALA A 724 6.54 -20.52 11.27
CA ALA A 724 7.90 -20.73 10.79
C ALA A 724 8.94 -19.96 11.62
N ARG A 725 10.21 -20.26 11.40
CA ARG A 725 11.36 -19.62 12.07
C ARG A 725 11.39 -19.85 13.59
N GLY A 726 10.94 -21.04 14.05
CA GLY A 726 11.04 -21.44 15.46
C GLY A 726 10.02 -20.78 16.38
N LEU A 727 8.93 -20.20 15.87
CA LEU A 727 7.90 -19.60 16.72
C LEU A 727 7.18 -20.65 17.56
N TRP A 728 6.88 -21.83 16.98
CA TRP A 728 6.21 -22.92 17.66
C TRP A 728 7.00 -23.41 18.89
N GLU A 729 8.31 -23.59 18.72
CA GLU A 729 9.20 -23.97 19.83
C GLU A 729 9.16 -22.94 20.98
N LYS A 730 9.19 -21.65 20.65
CA LYS A 730 9.11 -20.57 21.63
C LYS A 730 7.80 -20.58 22.41
N ILE A 731 6.67 -20.85 21.71
CA ILE A 731 5.34 -20.94 22.33
C ILE A 731 5.31 -22.10 23.32
N ILE A 732 5.75 -23.29 22.90
CA ILE A 732 5.73 -24.48 23.75
C ILE A 732 6.63 -24.28 24.99
N VAL A 733 7.89 -23.90 24.77
CA VAL A 733 8.83 -23.71 25.87
C VAL A 733 8.31 -22.70 26.88
N ARG A 734 7.74 -21.59 26.39
CA ARG A 734 7.27 -20.53 27.28
C ARG A 734 5.98 -20.89 28.00
N GLY A 735 5.03 -21.51 27.33
CA GLY A 735 3.81 -22.03 27.96
C GLY A 735 4.13 -23.07 29.01
N CYS A 736 5.04 -24.02 28.71
CA CYS A 736 5.50 -25.00 29.71
C CYS A 736 6.14 -24.34 30.93
N LEU A 737 6.98 -23.35 30.75
CA LEU A 737 7.61 -22.63 31.87
C LEU A 737 6.56 -21.89 32.71
N ILE A 738 5.62 -21.18 32.10
CA ILE A 738 4.53 -20.50 32.82
C ILE A 738 3.72 -21.52 33.63
N GLY A 739 3.29 -22.63 33.02
CA GLY A 739 2.48 -23.65 33.68
C GLY A 739 3.20 -24.33 34.82
N VAL A 740 4.46 -24.72 34.62
CA VAL A 740 5.28 -25.37 35.65
C VAL A 740 5.56 -24.44 36.83
N CYS A 741 5.93 -23.19 36.59
CA CYS A 741 6.20 -22.23 37.70
C CYS A 741 4.95 -21.85 38.44
N THR A 742 3.80 -21.74 37.77
CA THR A 742 2.52 -21.54 38.46
C THR A 742 2.18 -22.71 39.36
N LEU A 743 2.40 -23.94 38.92
CA LEU A 743 2.18 -25.12 39.74
C LEU A 743 3.16 -25.21 40.90
N PHE A 744 4.45 -24.89 40.70
CA PHE A 744 5.43 -24.87 41.78
C PHE A 744 5.09 -23.79 42.80
N SER A 745 4.63 -22.64 42.47
CA SER A 745 4.18 -21.62 43.41
C SER A 745 2.98 -22.09 44.25
N PHE A 746 2.04 -22.81 43.61
CA PHE A 746 0.93 -23.42 44.28
C PHE A 746 1.37 -24.48 45.31
N GLU A 747 2.23 -25.42 44.91
CA GLU A 747 2.74 -26.48 45.78
C GLU A 747 3.62 -25.96 46.90
N LEU A 748 4.44 -24.96 46.66
CA LEU A 748 5.27 -24.38 47.70
C LEU A 748 4.42 -23.65 48.76
N ALA A 749 3.37 -22.93 48.33
CA ALA A 749 2.39 -22.31 49.25
C ALA A 749 1.70 -23.40 50.10
N ARG A 750 1.37 -24.56 49.51
CA ARG A 750 0.76 -25.69 50.21
C ARG A 750 1.73 -26.34 51.20
N LEU A 751 3.01 -26.48 50.85
CA LEU A 751 4.06 -26.99 51.76
C LEU A 751 4.29 -26.06 52.98
N PHE A 752 4.07 -24.76 52.82
CA PHE A 752 4.04 -23.80 53.90
C PHE A 752 2.75 -23.83 54.74
N ALA A 753 1.90 -24.86 54.56
CA ALA A 753 0.64 -25.08 55.26
C ALA A 753 -0.34 -23.87 55.17
N MET A 754 -0.33 -23.16 54.03
CA MET A 754 -1.34 -22.11 53.78
C MET A 754 -2.68 -22.75 53.44
N ASP A 755 -3.77 -22.07 53.71
CA ASP A 755 -5.10 -22.52 53.33
C ASP A 755 -5.26 -22.58 51.76
N LEU A 756 -6.17 -23.44 51.31
CA LEU A 756 -6.33 -23.70 49.86
C LEU A 756 -6.72 -22.45 49.05
N ALA A 757 -7.53 -21.54 49.68
CA ALA A 757 -7.91 -20.30 49.03
C ALA A 757 -6.71 -19.36 48.79
N THR A 758 -5.81 -19.28 49.78
CA THR A 758 -4.54 -18.54 49.68
C THR A 758 -3.61 -19.18 48.63
N CYS A 759 -3.48 -20.51 48.58
CA CYS A 759 -2.69 -21.22 47.57
C CYS A 759 -3.21 -20.96 46.15
N ARG A 760 -4.53 -21.01 45.94
CA ARG A 760 -5.17 -20.66 44.64
C ARG A 760 -4.94 -19.23 44.27
N THR A 761 -4.98 -18.30 45.22
CA THR A 761 -4.77 -16.88 44.96
C THR A 761 -3.32 -16.60 44.55
N ILE A 762 -2.34 -17.26 45.21
CA ILE A 762 -0.93 -17.19 44.85
C ILE A 762 -0.69 -17.75 43.46
N SER A 763 -1.31 -18.89 43.16
CA SER A 763 -1.25 -19.49 41.81
C SER A 763 -1.79 -18.55 40.73
N LEU A 764 -2.98 -17.95 40.95
CA LEU A 764 -3.60 -16.98 40.03
C LEU A 764 -2.67 -15.77 39.81
N CYS A 765 -2.15 -15.18 40.89
CA CYS A 765 -1.26 -14.03 40.80
C CYS A 765 0.06 -14.38 40.08
N THR A 766 0.65 -15.56 40.35
CA THR A 766 1.86 -16.03 39.66
C THR A 766 1.61 -16.22 38.19
N LEU A 767 0.48 -16.81 37.82
CA LEU A 767 0.09 -16.97 36.41
C LEU A 767 -0.01 -15.61 35.69
N VAL A 768 -0.84 -14.69 36.22
CA VAL A 768 -1.07 -13.37 35.61
C VAL A 768 0.22 -12.57 35.52
N MET A 769 1.01 -12.52 36.62
CA MET A 769 2.26 -11.76 36.61
C MET A 769 3.28 -12.36 35.63
N SER A 770 3.34 -13.69 35.49
CA SER A 770 4.18 -14.35 34.48
C SER A 770 3.77 -14.00 33.05
N GLN A 771 2.49 -13.92 32.76
CA GLN A 771 1.92 -13.52 31.46
C GLN A 771 2.20 -12.05 31.19
N LEU A 772 2.00 -11.14 32.15
CA LEU A 772 2.28 -9.71 32.00
C LEU A 772 3.77 -9.42 31.82
N LEU A 773 4.67 -10.20 32.41
CA LEU A 773 6.11 -10.09 32.12
C LEU A 773 6.44 -10.66 30.73
N HIS A 774 5.80 -11.78 30.36
CA HIS A 774 6.00 -12.40 29.07
C HIS A 774 5.61 -11.50 27.89
N VAL A 775 4.63 -10.61 28.05
CA VAL A 775 4.23 -9.69 26.98
C VAL A 775 5.37 -8.76 26.54
N PHE A 776 6.23 -8.34 27.48
CA PHE A 776 7.42 -7.53 27.16
C PHE A 776 8.47 -8.32 26.36
N GLU A 777 8.60 -9.63 26.61
CA GLU A 777 9.47 -10.49 25.82
C GLU A 777 8.93 -10.76 24.42
N CYS A 778 7.61 -10.74 24.27
CA CYS A 778 6.96 -10.93 22.97
C CYS A 778 7.19 -9.76 22.02
N ARG A 779 7.63 -8.60 22.47
CA ARG A 779 7.91 -7.41 21.65
C ARG A 779 8.99 -7.62 20.59
N SER A 780 9.92 -8.55 20.82
CA SER A 780 10.85 -8.97 19.78
C SER A 780 11.13 -10.46 19.86
N GLU A 781 11.31 -11.08 18.70
CA GLU A 781 11.77 -12.47 18.62
C GLU A 781 13.30 -12.62 18.63
N ARG A 782 14.04 -11.52 18.47
CA ARG A 782 15.49 -11.50 18.20
C ARG A 782 16.29 -10.72 19.20
N HIS A 783 15.71 -9.67 19.73
CA HIS A 783 16.38 -8.76 20.67
C HIS A 783 15.92 -9.04 22.09
N SER A 784 16.87 -8.99 23.04
CA SER A 784 16.56 -9.03 24.45
C SER A 784 15.81 -7.77 24.87
N ILE A 785 15.03 -7.87 25.95
CA ILE A 785 14.33 -6.73 26.52
C ILE A 785 15.29 -5.59 26.92
N PHE A 786 16.54 -5.92 27.24
CA PHE A 786 17.59 -4.95 27.56
C PHE A 786 18.05 -4.13 26.34
N GLU A 787 17.79 -4.60 25.13
CA GLU A 787 18.12 -3.91 23.87
C GLU A 787 16.93 -3.10 23.31
N ILE A 788 15.72 -3.37 23.81
CA ILE A 788 14.47 -2.72 23.37
C ILE A 788 14.15 -1.56 24.32
N LYS A 789 13.69 -0.45 23.78
CA LYS A 789 13.17 0.66 24.58
C LYS A 789 11.79 0.28 25.14
N ILE A 790 11.71 -0.09 26.43
CA ILE A 790 10.48 -0.54 27.08
C ILE A 790 9.35 0.51 26.93
N PHE A 791 9.66 1.80 27.10
CA PHE A 791 8.70 2.90 27.03
C PHE A 791 8.30 3.31 25.61
N SER A 792 8.74 2.61 24.55
CA SER A 792 8.39 2.97 23.17
C SER A 792 6.96 2.61 22.76
N ASN A 793 6.27 1.74 23.51
CA ASN A 793 4.86 1.40 23.32
C ASN A 793 4.03 1.82 24.53
N PRO A 794 3.47 3.04 24.58
CA PRO A 794 2.67 3.52 25.69
C PRO A 794 1.35 2.75 25.85
N TYR A 795 0.81 2.21 24.76
CA TYR A 795 -0.42 1.40 24.81
C TYR A 795 -0.20 0.09 25.56
N LEU A 796 0.96 -0.55 25.36
CA LEU A 796 1.34 -1.76 26.10
C LEU A 796 1.52 -1.48 27.59
N LEU A 797 2.20 -0.40 27.94
CA LEU A 797 2.36 0.00 29.33
C LEU A 797 1.00 0.28 29.98
N GLY A 798 0.12 1.01 29.28
CA GLY A 798 -1.25 1.26 29.77
C GLY A 798 -2.05 -0.02 29.94
N ALA A 799 -1.97 -0.95 28.99
CA ALA A 799 -2.63 -2.25 29.07
C ALA A 799 -2.15 -3.08 30.27
N VAL A 800 -0.84 -3.16 30.48
CA VAL A 800 -0.25 -3.87 31.65
C VAL A 800 -0.66 -3.21 32.95
N CYS A 801 -0.62 -1.88 33.05
CA CYS A 801 -1.09 -1.16 34.25
C CYS A 801 -2.56 -1.45 34.56
N VAL A 802 -3.42 -1.44 33.56
CA VAL A 802 -4.85 -1.77 33.72
C VAL A 802 -5.00 -3.21 34.21
N SER A 803 -4.29 -4.19 33.61
CA SER A 803 -4.33 -5.58 34.05
C SER A 803 -3.85 -5.76 35.50
N VAL A 804 -2.78 -5.03 35.90
CA VAL A 804 -2.32 -5.03 37.31
C VAL A 804 -3.38 -4.43 38.25
N ILE A 805 -4.01 -3.33 37.85
CA ILE A 805 -5.11 -2.73 38.65
C ILE A 805 -6.27 -3.72 38.78
N MET A 806 -6.61 -4.44 37.72
CA MET A 806 -7.70 -5.41 37.72
C MET A 806 -7.38 -6.60 38.66
N ILE A 807 -6.18 -7.18 38.64
CA ILE A 807 -5.79 -8.24 39.55
C ILE A 807 -5.79 -7.73 41.02
N CYS A 808 -5.27 -6.54 41.28
CA CYS A 808 -5.33 -5.95 42.59
C CYS A 808 -6.79 -5.71 43.06
N SER A 809 -7.67 -5.34 42.17
CA SER A 809 -9.08 -5.11 42.48
C SER A 809 -9.77 -6.39 42.98
N ILE A 810 -9.52 -7.55 42.34
CA ILE A 810 -10.10 -8.83 42.79
C ILE A 810 -9.48 -9.36 44.07
N LEU A 811 -8.30 -8.85 44.47
CA LEU A 811 -7.64 -9.25 45.71
C LEU A 811 -8.05 -8.40 46.93
N TYR A 812 -8.38 -7.12 46.74
CA TYR A 812 -8.55 -6.19 47.83
C TYR A 812 -9.95 -5.58 47.96
N ILE A 813 -10.80 -5.63 46.88
CA ILE A 813 -12.19 -5.17 46.97
C ILE A 813 -13.10 -6.30 47.53
N PRO A 814 -13.81 -6.11 48.70
CA PRO A 814 -14.53 -7.20 49.36
C PRO A 814 -15.54 -7.93 48.50
N PHE A 815 -16.32 -7.19 47.69
CA PHE A 815 -17.31 -7.74 46.77
C PHE A 815 -16.64 -8.65 45.72
N LEU A 816 -15.57 -8.18 45.10
CA LEU A 816 -14.86 -8.94 44.06
C LEU A 816 -14.14 -10.17 44.62
N LYS A 817 -13.59 -10.05 45.83
CA LYS A 817 -12.99 -11.19 46.51
C LYS A 817 -13.96 -12.36 46.66
N SER A 818 -15.19 -12.05 47.05
CA SER A 818 -16.23 -13.08 47.20
C SER A 818 -16.56 -13.71 45.84
N VAL A 819 -16.70 -12.92 44.79
CA VAL A 819 -17.04 -13.40 43.44
C VAL A 819 -15.92 -14.29 42.88
N PHE A 820 -14.67 -13.87 42.99
CA PHE A 820 -13.51 -14.58 42.41
C PHE A 820 -12.86 -15.59 43.36
N SER A 821 -13.43 -15.78 44.56
CA SER A 821 -12.91 -16.69 45.62
C SER A 821 -11.42 -16.45 45.88
N THR A 822 -11.02 -15.18 46.03
CA THR A 822 -9.65 -14.75 46.27
C THR A 822 -9.44 -14.29 47.71
N VAL A 823 -8.18 -14.25 48.17
CA VAL A 823 -7.77 -13.79 49.48
C VAL A 823 -6.74 -12.67 49.36
N SER A 824 -6.75 -11.72 50.29
CA SER A 824 -5.73 -10.65 50.29
C SER A 824 -4.34 -11.25 50.60
N LEU A 825 -3.36 -10.96 49.75
CA LEU A 825 -1.99 -11.43 49.94
C LEU A 825 -1.18 -10.43 50.81
N ASN A 826 -0.35 -10.98 51.68
CA ASN A 826 0.66 -10.24 52.46
C ASN A 826 1.98 -10.08 51.65
N LEU A 827 2.95 -9.34 52.19
CA LEU A 827 4.21 -9.06 51.50
C LEU A 827 5.06 -10.30 51.18
N ASP A 828 5.06 -11.30 52.04
CA ASP A 828 5.82 -12.54 51.85
C ASP A 828 5.20 -13.38 50.71
N GLN A 829 3.90 -13.39 50.62
CA GLN A 829 3.16 -14.06 49.56
C GLN A 829 3.37 -13.35 48.21
N TRP A 830 3.38 -12.03 48.20
CA TRP A 830 3.75 -11.27 47.01
C TRP A 830 5.21 -11.48 46.58
N ALA A 831 6.13 -11.61 47.55
CA ALA A 831 7.54 -11.96 47.26
C ALA A 831 7.62 -13.33 46.54
N LEU A 832 6.84 -14.32 47.02
CA LEU A 832 6.75 -15.62 46.37
C LEU A 832 6.22 -15.53 44.93
N VAL A 833 5.15 -14.77 44.68
CA VAL A 833 4.57 -14.51 43.38
C VAL A 833 5.61 -13.88 42.43
N LEU A 834 6.27 -12.81 42.89
CA LEU A 834 7.27 -12.08 42.11
C LEU A 834 8.53 -12.92 41.83
N PHE A 835 8.93 -13.78 42.74
CA PHE A 835 10.06 -14.69 42.55
C PHE A 835 9.77 -15.66 41.37
N PHE A 836 8.66 -16.40 41.44
CA PHE A 836 8.34 -17.39 40.40
C PHE A 836 8.01 -16.76 39.05
N SER A 837 7.31 -15.63 39.02
CA SER A 837 7.03 -14.92 37.77
C SER A 837 8.27 -14.24 37.20
N GLY A 838 9.14 -13.69 38.03
CA GLY A 838 10.34 -12.94 37.61
C GLY A 838 11.49 -13.82 37.14
N ILE A 839 11.69 -15.00 37.77
CA ILE A 839 12.85 -15.89 37.49
C ILE A 839 12.86 -16.34 36.01
N ILE A 840 11.67 -16.67 35.46
CA ILE A 840 11.51 -17.09 34.07
C ILE A 840 11.87 -15.96 33.13
N PHE A 841 11.38 -14.76 33.44
CA PHE A 841 11.63 -13.56 32.66
C PHE A 841 13.13 -13.24 32.61
N LEU A 842 13.82 -13.31 33.72
CA LEU A 842 15.25 -13.05 33.80
C LEU A 842 16.08 -14.08 33.02
N ILE A 843 15.82 -15.37 33.20
CA ILE A 843 16.57 -16.44 32.53
C ILE A 843 16.47 -16.28 31.00
N ASN A 844 15.28 -16.06 30.47
CA ASN A 844 15.09 -15.91 29.03
C ASN A 844 15.74 -14.62 28.51
N SER A 845 15.59 -13.53 29.22
CA SER A 845 16.17 -12.24 28.84
C SER A 845 17.70 -12.28 28.78
N VAL A 846 18.32 -12.95 29.77
CA VAL A 846 19.78 -13.17 29.83
C VAL A 846 20.23 -14.11 28.70
N TYR A 847 19.51 -15.21 28.47
CA TYR A 847 19.79 -16.13 27.33
C TYR A 847 19.80 -15.41 26.00
N LEU A 848 18.76 -14.63 25.70
CA LEU A 848 18.67 -13.85 24.45
C LEU A 848 19.76 -12.80 24.34
N TYR A 849 20.12 -12.15 25.48
CA TYR A 849 21.20 -11.16 25.51
C TYR A 849 22.56 -11.77 25.17
N ILE A 850 22.89 -12.92 25.75
CA ILE A 850 24.14 -13.67 25.48
C ILE A 850 24.17 -14.09 24.00
N LYS A 851 23.04 -14.63 23.48
CA LYS A 851 22.93 -15.07 22.09
C LYS A 851 23.06 -13.92 21.10
N SER A 852 22.58 -12.72 21.43
CA SER A 852 22.70 -11.53 20.59
C SER A 852 24.13 -11.01 20.53
N LYS A 853 24.85 -11.02 21.66
CA LYS A 853 26.26 -10.64 21.69
C LYS A 853 27.18 -11.59 20.93
N GLY A 854 26.98 -12.89 21.06
CA GLY A 854 27.75 -13.89 20.31
C GLY A 854 27.63 -13.78 18.80
N LYS A 855 26.49 -13.28 18.27
CA LYS A 855 26.34 -12.99 16.85
C LYS A 855 27.04 -11.71 16.38
N LYS A 856 27.23 -10.73 17.25
CA LYS A 856 27.94 -9.47 16.92
C LYS A 856 29.46 -9.63 16.84
N GLU A 857 30.01 -10.66 17.45
CA GLU A 857 31.44 -10.97 17.37
C GLU A 857 31.84 -11.79 16.13
N TYR A 858 30.87 -12.38 15.41
CA TYR A 858 31.12 -13.18 14.19
C TYR A 858 30.73 -12.47 12.87
N ASN A 859 30.19 -11.25 12.91
CA ASN A 859 29.94 -10.37 11.77
C ASN A 859 30.80 -9.10 11.84
#